data_918e4ecfbacd934e66b174b8b1423944
#
_entry.id   918e4ecfbacd934e66b174b8b1423944
#
_cell.length_a   1.000
_cell.length_b   1.000
_cell.length_c   1.000
_cell.angle_alpha   90.00
_cell.angle_beta   90.00
_cell.angle_gamma   90.00
#
_symmetry.space_group_name_H-M   'P 1'
#
loop_
_entity.id
_entity.type
_entity.pdbx_description
1 polymer ?
#
loop_
_entity_poly.entity_id
_entity_poly.type
_entity_poly.pdbx_seq_one_letter_code
_entity_poly.pdbx_strand_id
1 'polypeptide(L)'
;MLGVLTPNEADHSGEWYAFEKGAEKSGGGDGFADVWKRGHFAWEYKGKRKNLDVAYQQLLLYREALENPPLLVVCDLDRFEVHTNFTGTAKKVYKFTLADLASAPQEPLRILRAVMENPDSLRPTITRQEITEEAARQFAALAQTLRGRGHDPHRIAHFLNKILFCLFAEDAGLLPKQLVSRLAENTRNAPDAFASGLSDLFGKMSAAGGLFGTERVQWFNGGLFDGADVVRLETAEIDVVRAVSILDWSEVEPSIFGTLFVRGLDPDRRSQLGAQYTDEKSILRLVEPVLMVPLRGEFEEVKTRVLTLLPKWEKSSRSARARVKAENSPEKILQAFLHRLASIRVLDPACGSGNFLYVALQLVKDLEREVIDWGSMTLKIARSFPRIGPHIVHGIEVNDYAAELARVTIWIGEIQWMLNHGFAYRTQPILQPLDSIEHRDAILDLRDAAHPVEPDWPDADVIVGNPPFLGGKLLRSALGDGYVDALFQVYEGRVPHEADLVTYWYEKARGMIAAKRAKRVGLLATQGIRGGANRRVLERVKKTGDIFLGWHDEPWILEGAAVHVSFIGFDDGSEKQRMLDGKPVSSINANLTVGLDLTKARRLRENADIAFMGDTKGGPFDIAESLAVEMIKAPNPHGKSNRDVIKPWANGLHITRRPRRRWIVDFGGGVSEKDAALYEAPFEYLRTHVKPIRVKNRREFYAAKWWLHVEPRPGMRNALAGLTRYIATPTIAKHRLFAWLSADTLADHQLIVIARDDDYTFGVLHSRVHEVWALGKGTQLETRPRYTPTTTFETFPFPSPAPAQKAAIEAAARRLNELREGWLNPQGVPEAELATRTLTNLYNTRPAWLDHIHKQLDGAVLDAYGWPHDVVDDDLLSELLTLNLERESLEGRVGQGEQFPLAAEHPAPYTKPVLDEMIQEEDGE
;
A
#
# COMPACT_ATOMS: atom_id res chain seq x y z
N MET A 1 18.33 22.48 49.21
CA MET A 1 18.49 21.03 49.02
C MET A 1 18.99 20.69 47.63
N LEU A 2 18.42 21.27 46.56
CA LEU A 2 18.81 20.96 45.16
C LEU A 2 19.98 21.81 44.65
N GLY A 3 20.22 22.98 45.24
CA GLY A 3 21.29 23.91 44.80
C GLY A 3 21.00 24.63 43.48
N VAL A 4 19.74 24.62 43.01
CA VAL A 4 19.31 25.29 41.78
C VAL A 4 18.89 26.72 42.08
N LEU A 5 19.15 27.62 41.10
CA LEU A 5 18.73 29.01 41.18
C LEU A 5 17.20 29.12 41.05
N THR A 6 16.61 30.10 41.71
CA THR A 6 15.20 30.46 41.50
C THR A 6 14.98 31.09 40.11
N PRO A 7 13.75 31.16 39.60
CA PRO A 7 13.47 31.81 38.31
C PRO A 7 14.05 33.23 38.25
N ASN A 8 13.82 34.05 39.25
CA ASN A 8 14.32 35.45 39.28
C ASN A 8 15.85 35.58 39.34
N GLU A 9 16.55 34.57 39.91
CA GLU A 9 18.03 34.56 39.96
C GLU A 9 18.62 34.02 38.65
N ALA A 10 17.92 33.09 37.97
CA ALA A 10 18.41 32.43 36.77
C ALA A 10 18.02 33.17 35.49
N ASP A 11 16.84 33.81 35.45
CA ASP A 11 16.26 34.47 34.28
C ASP A 11 15.47 35.75 34.70
N HIS A 12 16.13 36.89 34.71
CA HIS A 12 15.50 38.18 35.08
C HIS A 12 14.45 38.63 34.03
N SER A 13 14.51 38.10 32.81
CA SER A 13 13.55 38.42 31.72
C SER A 13 12.31 37.57 31.75
N GLY A 14 12.35 36.39 32.37
CA GLY A 14 11.28 35.41 32.39
C GLY A 14 11.02 34.77 31.02
N GLU A 15 12.01 34.77 30.13
CA GLU A 15 11.86 34.20 28.78
C GLU A 15 11.91 32.67 28.80
N TRP A 16 12.79 32.08 29.61
CA TRP A 16 12.99 30.64 29.64
C TRP A 16 12.77 30.00 31.01
N TYR A 17 12.72 30.79 32.11
CA TYR A 17 12.43 30.31 33.45
C TYR A 17 11.69 31.41 34.25
N ALA A 18 10.41 31.17 34.61
CA ALA A 18 9.56 32.18 35.18
C ALA A 18 8.65 31.67 36.28
N PHE A 19 8.35 32.52 37.27
CA PHE A 19 7.17 32.39 38.09
C PHE A 19 5.96 32.99 37.37
N GLU A 20 4.78 32.44 37.66
CA GLU A 20 3.49 32.92 37.12
C GLU A 20 3.52 33.12 35.58
N LYS A 21 4.06 32.13 34.86
CA LYS A 21 4.10 32.22 33.40
C LYS A 21 2.69 32.24 32.85
N GLY A 22 2.32 33.39 32.31
CA GLY A 22 1.03 33.54 31.64
C GLY A 22 0.88 32.59 30.48
N ALA A 23 -0.23 31.87 30.46
CA ALA A 23 -0.58 30.92 29.43
C ALA A 23 -2.07 31.00 29.14
N GLU A 24 -2.46 31.07 27.89
CA GLU A 24 -3.85 31.05 27.50
C GLU A 24 -4.37 29.61 27.52
N LYS A 25 -5.55 29.39 28.11
CA LYS A 25 -6.17 28.05 28.17
C LYS A 25 -6.69 27.62 26.83
N SER A 26 -6.53 26.35 26.50
CA SER A 26 -7.11 25.75 25.29
C SER A 26 -8.62 25.85 25.17
N GLY A 27 -9.34 26.12 26.24
CA GLY A 27 -10.80 26.36 26.29
C GLY A 27 -11.23 27.83 26.43
N GLY A 28 -10.25 28.78 26.33
CA GLY A 28 -10.48 30.22 26.54
C GLY A 28 -10.28 30.69 27.96
N GLY A 29 -9.80 31.91 28.13
CA GLY A 29 -9.45 32.57 29.38
C GLY A 29 -7.98 32.44 29.73
N ASP A 30 -7.51 33.42 30.50
CA ASP A 30 -6.12 33.45 30.99
C ASP A 30 -5.86 32.40 32.08
N GLY A 31 -4.68 31.84 32.05
CA GLY A 31 -4.16 30.93 33.09
C GLY A 31 -2.69 31.23 33.33
N PHE A 32 -2.16 30.71 34.41
CA PHE A 32 -0.76 30.86 34.75
C PHE A 32 -0.27 29.51 35.23
N ALA A 33 0.92 29.10 34.77
CA ALA A 33 1.67 28.06 35.47
C ALA A 33 2.44 28.75 36.59
N ASP A 34 2.32 28.25 37.81
CA ASP A 34 2.98 28.86 38.97
C ASP A 34 4.50 28.91 38.79
N VAL A 35 5.10 27.90 38.21
CA VAL A 35 6.50 27.89 37.77
C VAL A 35 6.63 27.20 36.42
N TRP A 36 7.39 27.77 35.51
CA TRP A 36 7.68 27.19 34.20
C TRP A 36 9.16 27.33 33.82
N LYS A 37 9.73 26.24 33.31
CA LYS A 37 11.07 26.21 32.74
C LYS A 37 11.05 25.59 31.37
N ARG A 38 11.45 26.36 30.35
CA ARG A 38 11.45 25.95 28.95
C ARG A 38 12.19 24.63 28.75
N GLY A 39 11.57 23.68 28.05
CA GLY A 39 12.15 22.37 27.76
C GLY A 39 12.36 21.45 28.97
N HIS A 40 11.86 21.82 30.15
CA HIS A 40 11.99 21.05 31.36
C HIS A 40 10.61 20.72 31.99
N PHE A 41 9.89 21.71 32.49
CA PHE A 41 8.65 21.46 33.20
C PHE A 41 7.69 22.66 33.21
N ALA A 42 6.42 22.37 33.48
CA ALA A 42 5.42 23.28 33.98
C ALA A 42 4.93 22.75 35.32
N TRP A 43 4.79 23.66 36.33
CA TRP A 43 4.47 23.31 37.68
C TRP A 43 3.28 24.13 38.18
N GLU A 44 2.32 23.44 38.85
CA GLU A 44 1.11 24.03 39.41
C GLU A 44 0.99 23.66 40.89
N TYR A 45 0.83 24.68 41.74
CA TYR A 45 0.60 24.51 43.16
C TYR A 45 -0.89 24.61 43.51
N LYS A 46 -1.32 23.79 44.45
CA LYS A 46 -2.67 23.89 45.03
C LYS A 46 -2.61 23.92 46.53
N GLY A 47 -3.67 24.47 47.14
CA GLY A 47 -3.79 24.45 48.57
C GLY A 47 -3.82 23.02 49.13
N LYS A 48 -3.35 22.84 50.39
CA LYS A 48 -3.22 21.55 51.08
C LYS A 48 -4.50 20.70 50.96
N ARG A 49 -4.35 19.41 50.60
CA ARG A 49 -5.41 18.41 50.41
C ARG A 49 -6.39 18.72 49.28
N LYS A 50 -6.03 19.55 48.33
CA LYS A 50 -6.81 19.77 47.12
C LYS A 50 -6.63 18.61 46.13
N ASN A 51 -7.55 18.54 45.18
CA ASN A 51 -7.49 17.49 44.14
C ASN A 51 -6.39 17.82 43.11
N LEU A 52 -5.34 16.98 43.06
CA LEU A 52 -4.22 17.13 42.13
C LEU A 52 -4.58 16.73 40.70
N ASP A 53 -5.55 15.87 40.49
CA ASP A 53 -6.05 15.54 39.14
C ASP A 53 -6.62 16.79 38.44
N VAL A 54 -7.33 17.66 39.18
CA VAL A 54 -7.85 18.94 38.66
C VAL A 54 -6.71 19.90 38.32
N ALA A 55 -5.64 19.93 39.10
CA ALA A 55 -4.46 20.72 38.82
C ALA A 55 -3.73 20.20 37.54
N TYR A 56 -3.64 18.92 37.43
CA TYR A 56 -3.06 18.28 36.22
C TYR A 56 -3.87 18.58 34.97
N GLN A 57 -5.20 18.43 35.01
CA GLN A 57 -6.09 18.82 33.90
C GLN A 57 -5.93 20.30 33.54
N GLN A 58 -5.71 21.14 34.50
CA GLN A 58 -5.44 22.57 34.34
C GLN A 58 -4.13 22.78 33.53
N LEU A 59 -3.02 22.09 33.90
CA LEU A 59 -1.76 22.16 33.16
C LEU A 59 -1.88 21.66 31.72
N LEU A 60 -2.67 20.62 31.49
CA LEU A 60 -2.93 20.12 30.13
C LEU A 60 -3.58 21.19 29.23
N LEU A 61 -4.44 22.06 29.79
CA LEU A 61 -5.07 23.17 29.04
C LEU A 61 -4.07 24.26 28.61
N TYR A 62 -2.95 24.41 29.30
CA TYR A 62 -1.91 25.43 28.95
C TYR A 62 -0.67 24.79 28.33
N ARG A 63 -0.58 23.47 28.29
CA ARG A 63 0.63 22.74 27.92
C ARG A 63 1.33 23.26 26.66
N GLU A 64 0.55 23.60 25.64
CA GLU A 64 1.10 24.08 24.38
C GLU A 64 1.51 25.54 24.43
N ALA A 65 0.73 26.38 25.09
CA ALA A 65 1.13 27.77 25.36
C ALA A 65 2.43 27.84 26.18
N LEU A 66 2.77 26.77 26.90
CA LEU A 66 4.00 26.58 27.66
C LEU A 66 5.08 25.80 26.88
N GLU A 67 4.94 25.69 25.55
CA GLU A 67 5.89 25.03 24.63
C GLU A 67 6.07 23.53 24.92
N ASN A 68 5.00 22.86 25.32
CA ASN A 68 4.96 21.40 25.48
C ASN A 68 6.06 20.84 26.41
N PRO A 69 6.17 21.25 27.65
CA PRO A 69 7.26 20.81 28.52
C PRO A 69 7.22 19.29 28.75
N PRO A 70 8.38 18.60 28.80
CA PRO A 70 8.43 17.14 28.92
C PRO A 70 7.92 16.62 30.30
N LEU A 71 7.78 17.47 31.28
CA LEU A 71 7.27 17.15 32.61
C LEU A 71 6.19 18.15 33.06
N LEU A 72 5.08 17.61 33.57
CA LEU A 72 4.01 18.39 34.22
C LEU A 72 3.96 18.03 35.69
N VAL A 73 4.19 19.00 36.56
CA VAL A 73 4.32 18.79 37.99
C VAL A 73 3.14 19.42 38.71
N VAL A 74 2.48 18.67 39.58
CA VAL A 74 1.43 19.20 40.43
C VAL A 74 1.73 18.90 41.92
N CYS A 75 1.40 19.84 42.77
CA CYS A 75 1.74 19.75 44.21
C CYS A 75 0.67 20.45 45.06
N ASP A 76 0.33 19.89 46.23
CA ASP A 76 -0.53 20.51 47.22
C ASP A 76 0.23 20.87 48.51
N LEU A 77 1.53 21.14 48.40
CA LEU A 77 2.43 21.44 49.52
C LEU A 77 2.77 20.22 50.41
N ASP A 78 2.16 19.10 50.24
CA ASP A 78 2.38 17.86 50.97
C ASP A 78 2.66 16.69 50.01
N ARG A 79 1.86 16.59 48.95
CA ARG A 79 1.97 15.56 47.91
C ARG A 79 2.49 16.15 46.61
N PHE A 80 3.38 15.43 45.96
CA PHE A 80 3.97 15.77 44.69
C PHE A 80 3.65 14.69 43.67
N GLU A 81 3.22 15.07 42.46
CA GLU A 81 3.04 14.20 41.34
C GLU A 81 3.78 14.79 40.13
N VAL A 82 4.73 14.03 39.58
CA VAL A 82 5.48 14.41 38.38
C VAL A 82 5.02 13.51 37.27
N HIS A 83 4.30 14.08 36.31
CA HIS A 83 3.75 13.40 35.14
C HIS A 83 4.69 13.58 33.98
N THR A 84 5.11 12.49 33.34
CA THR A 84 5.90 12.55 32.10
C THR A 84 5.00 12.91 30.90
N ASN A 85 5.55 13.73 29.98
CA ASN A 85 4.85 14.25 28.81
C ASN A 85 5.75 14.15 27.56
N PHE A 86 6.56 13.08 27.46
CA PHE A 86 7.42 12.85 26.31
C PHE A 86 6.62 12.25 25.16
N THR A 87 6.86 12.74 23.96
CA THR A 87 6.22 12.21 22.75
C THR A 87 6.60 10.75 22.50
N GLY A 88 5.62 9.91 22.20
CA GLY A 88 5.82 8.49 21.81
C GLY A 88 6.13 7.52 22.97
N THR A 89 6.19 7.99 24.22
CA THR A 89 6.38 7.13 25.40
C THR A 89 5.10 7.01 26.21
N ALA A 90 4.95 5.91 26.93
CA ALA A 90 3.88 5.75 27.89
C ALA A 90 4.03 6.78 29.02
N LYS A 91 2.88 7.33 29.48
CA LYS A 91 2.87 8.24 30.59
C LYS A 91 3.30 7.52 31.87
N LYS A 92 4.19 8.15 32.66
CA LYS A 92 4.57 7.68 33.97
C LYS A 92 4.36 8.78 35.00
N VAL A 93 3.82 8.43 36.17
CA VAL A 93 3.60 9.39 37.25
C VAL A 93 4.46 8.98 38.43
N TYR A 94 5.32 9.88 38.84
CA TYR A 94 6.13 9.73 40.05
C TYR A 94 5.42 10.46 41.20
N LYS A 95 5.12 9.74 42.30
CA LYS A 95 4.40 10.28 43.46
C LYS A 95 5.25 10.15 44.70
N PHE A 96 5.32 11.23 45.46
CA PHE A 96 5.97 11.25 46.77
C PHE A 96 5.39 12.37 47.63
N THR A 97 5.67 12.34 48.95
CA THR A 97 5.20 13.32 49.93
C THR A 97 6.36 14.07 50.59
N LEU A 98 6.06 15.15 51.32
CA LEU A 98 7.07 15.81 52.15
C LEU A 98 7.64 14.88 53.23
N ALA A 99 6.84 13.92 53.73
CA ALA A 99 7.29 12.91 54.69
C ALA A 99 8.34 11.97 54.04
N ASP A 100 8.13 11.58 52.76
CA ASP A 100 9.10 10.78 52.03
C ASP A 100 10.40 11.53 51.79
N LEU A 101 10.34 12.82 51.46
CA LEU A 101 11.52 13.68 51.36
C LEU A 101 12.31 13.81 52.69
N ALA A 102 11.62 13.70 53.81
CA ALA A 102 12.25 13.77 55.12
C ALA A 102 12.81 12.42 55.60
N SER A 103 12.09 11.32 55.36
CA SER A 103 12.45 9.98 55.85
C SER A 103 13.32 9.15 54.90
N ALA A 104 13.10 9.29 53.61
CA ALA A 104 13.80 8.54 52.54
C ALA A 104 14.12 9.44 51.33
N PRO A 105 15.01 10.45 51.49
CA PRO A 105 15.18 11.54 50.51
C PRO A 105 15.81 11.12 49.18
N GLN A 106 16.45 9.97 49.06
CA GLN A 106 17.24 9.59 47.90
C GLN A 106 16.43 9.64 46.60
N GLU A 107 15.29 8.93 46.54
CA GLU A 107 14.49 8.86 45.34
C GLU A 107 13.68 10.14 45.05
N PRO A 108 12.98 10.76 46.03
CA PRO A 108 12.34 12.05 45.82
C PRO A 108 13.29 13.15 45.36
N LEU A 109 14.52 13.22 45.92
CA LEU A 109 15.53 14.20 45.50
C LEU A 109 16.07 13.89 44.10
N ARG A 110 16.23 12.64 43.75
CA ARG A 110 16.60 12.24 42.39
C ARG A 110 15.55 12.74 41.39
N ILE A 111 14.27 12.51 41.65
CA ILE A 111 13.15 12.93 40.78
C ILE A 111 13.15 14.48 40.69
N LEU A 112 13.19 15.21 41.81
CA LEU A 112 13.17 16.67 41.79
C LEU A 112 14.40 17.27 41.10
N ARG A 113 15.59 16.66 41.26
CA ARG A 113 16.79 17.09 40.55
C ARG A 113 16.63 16.86 39.03
N ALA A 114 16.08 15.71 38.66
CA ALA A 114 15.79 15.41 37.26
C ALA A 114 14.82 16.42 36.64
N VAL A 115 13.74 16.80 37.36
CA VAL A 115 12.80 17.85 36.92
C VAL A 115 13.56 19.18 36.65
N MET A 116 14.46 19.55 37.51
CA MET A 116 15.16 20.86 37.43
C MET A 116 16.29 20.86 36.39
N GLU A 117 17.06 19.77 36.27
CA GLU A 117 18.33 19.73 35.54
C GLU A 117 18.33 18.84 34.32
N ASN A 118 17.67 17.67 34.34
CA ASN A 118 17.70 16.67 33.26
C ASN A 118 16.40 15.88 33.18
N PRO A 119 15.34 16.45 32.62
CA PRO A 119 14.04 15.78 32.49
C PRO A 119 14.10 14.45 31.71
N ASP A 120 15.01 14.31 30.72
CA ASP A 120 15.16 13.08 29.93
C ASP A 120 15.55 11.87 30.79
N SER A 121 16.15 12.05 31.96
CA SER A 121 16.43 10.94 32.87
C SER A 121 15.17 10.30 33.48
N LEU A 122 14.02 10.97 33.39
CA LEU A 122 12.70 10.46 33.77
C LEU A 122 11.89 9.94 32.60
N ARG A 123 12.44 9.95 31.37
CA ARG A 123 11.77 9.43 30.17
C ARG A 123 11.49 7.93 30.34
N PRO A 124 10.25 7.49 30.21
CA PRO A 124 9.92 6.07 30.22
C PRO A 124 10.61 5.30 29.09
N THR A 125 11.08 4.10 29.41
CA THR A 125 11.69 3.20 28.41
C THR A 125 10.63 2.44 27.62
N ILE A 126 9.42 2.29 28.17
CA ILE A 126 8.31 1.57 27.54
C ILE A 126 7.56 2.51 26.61
N THR A 127 7.40 2.12 25.39
CA THR A 127 6.63 2.85 24.38
C THR A 127 5.14 2.52 24.47
N ARG A 128 4.27 3.40 23.94
CA ARG A 128 2.83 3.11 23.80
C ARG A 128 2.61 1.85 22.94
N GLN A 129 3.44 1.68 21.91
CA GLN A 129 3.39 0.53 21.04
C GLN A 129 3.63 -0.78 21.80
N GLU A 130 4.64 -0.85 22.65
CA GLU A 130 4.95 -2.06 23.43
C GLU A 130 3.81 -2.45 24.40
N ILE A 131 3.17 -1.47 25.04
CA ILE A 131 1.99 -1.73 25.88
C ILE A 131 0.85 -2.31 25.03
N THR A 132 0.60 -1.71 23.89
CA THR A 132 -0.48 -2.10 22.99
C THR A 132 -0.23 -3.49 22.41
N GLU A 133 1.00 -3.81 22.02
CA GLU A 133 1.38 -5.15 21.52
C GLU A 133 1.24 -6.23 22.60
N GLU A 134 1.59 -5.92 23.86
CA GLU A 134 1.41 -6.84 24.98
C GLU A 134 -0.08 -7.09 25.27
N ALA A 135 -0.88 -6.03 25.38
CA ALA A 135 -2.32 -6.13 25.57
C ALA A 135 -2.97 -7.02 24.50
N ALA A 136 -2.64 -6.75 23.28
CA ALA A 136 -3.17 -7.45 22.13
C ALA A 136 -2.75 -8.93 22.07
N ARG A 137 -1.52 -9.26 22.46
CA ARG A 137 -1.03 -10.65 22.56
C ARG A 137 -1.84 -11.43 23.58
N GLN A 138 -2.11 -10.85 24.74
CA GLN A 138 -2.90 -11.45 25.81
C GLN A 138 -4.35 -11.71 25.36
N PHE A 139 -4.99 -10.73 24.71
CA PHE A 139 -6.34 -10.89 24.17
C PHE A 139 -6.42 -11.90 23.04
N ALA A 140 -5.42 -11.96 22.16
CA ALA A 140 -5.37 -12.98 21.11
C ALA A 140 -5.26 -14.41 21.70
N ALA A 141 -4.45 -14.59 22.74
CA ALA A 141 -4.34 -15.86 23.44
C ALA A 141 -5.69 -16.25 24.10
N LEU A 142 -6.36 -15.30 24.74
CA LEU A 142 -7.68 -15.50 25.32
C LEU A 142 -8.72 -15.90 24.26
N ALA A 143 -8.75 -15.20 23.13
CA ALA A 143 -9.63 -15.53 22.01
C ALA A 143 -9.39 -16.95 21.48
N GLN A 144 -8.14 -17.37 21.34
CA GLN A 144 -7.80 -18.74 20.90
C GLN A 144 -8.27 -19.81 21.92
N THR A 145 -8.11 -19.55 23.21
CA THR A 145 -8.58 -20.45 24.27
C THR A 145 -10.10 -20.62 24.21
N LEU A 146 -10.83 -19.50 24.08
CA LEU A 146 -12.29 -19.52 23.98
C LEU A 146 -12.79 -20.24 22.72
N ARG A 147 -12.11 -20.07 21.58
CA ARG A 147 -12.38 -20.85 20.35
C ARG A 147 -12.15 -22.34 20.55
N GLY A 148 -11.04 -22.71 21.21
CA GLY A 148 -10.75 -24.10 21.55
C GLY A 148 -11.83 -24.75 22.41
N ARG A 149 -12.61 -23.98 23.18
CA ARG A 149 -13.78 -24.41 23.95
C ARG A 149 -15.07 -24.47 23.11
N GLY A 150 -15.04 -24.13 21.83
CA GLY A 150 -16.17 -24.23 20.91
C GLY A 150 -17.12 -23.03 20.93
N HIS A 151 -16.73 -21.90 21.48
CA HIS A 151 -17.52 -20.68 21.39
C HIS A 151 -17.48 -20.09 19.98
N ASP A 152 -18.58 -19.47 19.57
CA ASP A 152 -18.68 -18.80 18.28
C ASP A 152 -17.71 -17.63 18.16
N PRO A 153 -16.94 -17.50 17.05
CA PRO A 153 -15.93 -16.44 16.89
C PRO A 153 -16.50 -15.02 16.98
N HIS A 154 -17.67 -14.75 16.42
CA HIS A 154 -18.30 -13.41 16.48
C HIS A 154 -18.69 -13.05 17.92
N ARG A 155 -19.26 -14.03 18.63
CA ARG A 155 -19.61 -13.85 20.05
C ARG A 155 -18.39 -13.59 20.93
N ILE A 156 -17.28 -14.31 20.68
CA ILE A 156 -16.00 -14.06 21.38
C ILE A 156 -15.53 -12.64 21.11
N ALA A 157 -15.51 -12.24 19.86
CA ALA A 157 -15.03 -10.94 19.43
C ALA A 157 -15.81 -9.78 20.06
N HIS A 158 -17.13 -9.81 19.95
CA HIS A 158 -18.01 -8.82 20.55
C HIS A 158 -17.83 -8.73 22.09
N PHE A 159 -17.72 -9.88 22.76
CA PHE A 159 -17.44 -9.94 24.18
C PHE A 159 -16.09 -9.32 24.57
N LEU A 160 -15.03 -9.64 23.83
CA LEU A 160 -13.70 -9.09 24.07
C LEU A 160 -13.65 -7.58 23.82
N ASN A 161 -14.36 -7.07 22.81
CA ASN A 161 -14.50 -5.62 22.58
C ASN A 161 -15.16 -4.90 23.75
N LYS A 162 -16.20 -5.51 24.36
CA LYS A 162 -16.83 -4.96 25.55
C LYS A 162 -15.85 -4.85 26.72
N ILE A 163 -15.08 -5.92 26.98
CA ILE A 163 -14.05 -5.90 28.04
C ILE A 163 -13.00 -4.84 27.75
N LEU A 164 -12.46 -4.82 26.54
CA LEU A 164 -11.44 -3.84 26.10
C LEU A 164 -11.93 -2.41 26.33
N PHE A 165 -13.13 -2.09 25.85
CA PHE A 165 -13.69 -0.77 26.06
C PHE A 165 -13.90 -0.43 27.54
N CYS A 166 -14.31 -1.38 28.36
CA CYS A 166 -14.44 -1.16 29.80
C CYS A 166 -13.10 -0.84 30.48
N LEU A 167 -12.02 -1.56 30.12
CA LEU A 167 -10.67 -1.29 30.64
C LEU A 167 -10.20 0.11 30.24
N PHE A 168 -10.40 0.47 28.97
CA PHE A 168 -10.14 1.83 28.51
C PHE A 168 -10.97 2.89 29.28
N ALA A 169 -12.27 2.66 29.45
CA ALA A 169 -13.17 3.59 30.10
C ALA A 169 -12.84 3.78 31.60
N GLU A 170 -12.31 2.75 32.27
CA GLU A 170 -11.80 2.86 33.64
C GLU A 170 -10.62 3.82 33.72
N ASP A 171 -9.60 3.62 32.88
CA ASP A 171 -8.38 4.41 32.90
C ASP A 171 -8.61 5.82 32.34
N ALA A 172 -9.53 5.98 31.39
CA ALA A 172 -10.01 7.27 30.90
C ALA A 172 -10.92 8.03 31.88
N GLY A 173 -11.28 7.41 33.05
CA GLY A 173 -12.12 8.03 34.04
C GLY A 173 -13.61 8.15 33.68
N LEU A 174 -14.06 7.41 32.69
CA LEU A 174 -15.48 7.32 32.27
C LEU A 174 -16.25 6.26 33.04
N LEU A 175 -15.56 5.27 33.60
CA LEU A 175 -16.06 4.31 34.57
C LEU A 175 -15.36 4.55 35.94
N PRO A 176 -15.97 4.05 37.04
CA PRO A 176 -15.28 4.01 38.32
C PRO A 176 -13.93 3.30 38.24
N LYS A 177 -12.91 3.84 38.92
CA LYS A 177 -11.55 3.31 38.82
C LYS A 177 -11.47 1.83 39.19
N GLN A 178 -10.81 1.06 38.34
CA GLN A 178 -10.53 -0.37 38.49
C GLN A 178 -11.80 -1.22 38.71
N LEU A 179 -12.91 -0.88 38.09
CA LEU A 179 -14.19 -1.58 38.27
C LEU A 179 -14.12 -3.04 37.79
N VAL A 180 -13.67 -3.27 36.55
CA VAL A 180 -13.46 -4.61 35.97
C VAL A 180 -12.33 -5.34 36.66
N SER A 181 -11.24 -4.63 36.95
CA SER A 181 -10.08 -5.16 37.69
C SER A 181 -10.49 -5.73 39.04
N ARG A 182 -11.27 -4.95 39.83
CA ARG A 182 -11.79 -5.39 41.14
C ARG A 182 -12.80 -6.51 41.01
N LEU A 183 -13.64 -6.48 39.97
CA LEU A 183 -14.58 -7.58 39.69
C LEU A 183 -13.79 -8.88 39.42
N ALA A 184 -12.77 -8.83 38.56
CA ALA A 184 -11.93 -9.99 38.23
C ALA A 184 -11.18 -10.52 39.47
N GLU A 185 -10.64 -9.63 40.32
CA GLU A 185 -9.95 -10.04 41.55
C GLU A 185 -10.91 -10.69 42.55
N ASN A 186 -12.05 -10.08 42.78
CA ASN A 186 -13.02 -10.54 43.80
C ASN A 186 -13.73 -11.85 43.41
N THR A 187 -13.84 -12.12 42.11
CA THR A 187 -14.56 -13.29 41.56
C THR A 187 -13.64 -14.28 40.88
N ARG A 188 -12.33 -14.20 41.05
CA ARG A 188 -11.32 -15.03 40.43
C ARG A 188 -11.63 -16.51 40.46
N ASN A 189 -12.05 -17.02 41.64
CA ASN A 189 -12.36 -18.42 41.88
C ASN A 189 -13.86 -18.74 41.76
N ALA A 190 -14.65 -17.84 41.21
CA ALA A 190 -16.09 -17.94 41.03
C ALA A 190 -16.51 -17.49 39.60
N PRO A 191 -16.21 -18.29 38.55
CA PRO A 191 -16.48 -17.93 37.15
C PRO A 191 -17.91 -17.48 36.87
N ASP A 192 -18.91 -18.10 37.50
CA ASP A 192 -20.31 -17.71 37.30
C ASP A 192 -20.63 -16.35 37.92
N ALA A 193 -19.98 -16.01 39.03
CA ALA A 193 -20.13 -14.70 39.67
C ALA A 193 -19.43 -13.59 38.80
N PHE A 194 -18.31 -13.93 38.19
CA PHE A 194 -17.64 -13.01 37.22
C PHE A 194 -18.52 -12.71 36.01
N ALA A 195 -19.09 -13.79 35.41
CA ALA A 195 -19.98 -13.66 34.26
C ALA A 195 -21.24 -12.84 34.59
N SER A 196 -21.85 -13.11 35.75
CA SER A 196 -23.04 -12.38 36.26
C SER A 196 -22.72 -10.91 36.51
N GLY A 197 -21.52 -10.61 37.10
CA GLY A 197 -21.05 -9.24 37.33
C GLY A 197 -20.82 -8.46 36.03
N LEU A 198 -20.19 -9.07 35.04
CA LEU A 198 -20.02 -8.46 33.71
C LEU A 198 -21.38 -8.23 33.03
N SER A 199 -22.31 -9.19 33.11
CA SER A 199 -23.65 -9.05 32.53
C SER A 199 -24.43 -7.89 33.14
N ASP A 200 -24.35 -7.72 34.48
CA ASP A 200 -24.95 -6.57 35.14
C ASP A 200 -24.30 -5.25 34.74
N LEU A 201 -22.96 -5.20 34.68
CA LEU A 201 -22.22 -4.03 34.23
C LEU A 201 -22.64 -3.63 32.83
N PHE A 202 -22.59 -4.54 31.85
CA PHE A 202 -22.97 -4.28 30.45
C PHE A 202 -24.45 -3.85 30.35
N GLY A 203 -25.32 -4.48 31.14
CA GLY A 203 -26.74 -4.07 31.23
C GLY A 203 -26.92 -2.63 31.74
N LYS A 204 -26.09 -2.16 32.68
CA LYS A 204 -26.13 -0.75 33.14
C LYS A 204 -25.57 0.21 32.09
N MET A 205 -24.54 -0.22 31.37
CA MET A 205 -23.94 0.60 30.29
C MET A 205 -24.88 0.73 29.08
N SER A 206 -25.63 -0.32 28.75
CA SER A 206 -26.64 -0.33 27.68
C SER A 206 -27.89 0.50 28.00
N ALA A 207 -28.35 0.46 29.22
CA ALA A 207 -29.51 1.25 29.69
C ALA A 207 -29.06 2.73 29.99
N ALA A 208 -30.00 3.55 30.41
CA ALA A 208 -29.73 4.96 30.77
C ALA A 208 -28.77 5.17 31.96
N GLY A 209 -27.84 4.24 32.17
CA GLY A 209 -26.96 4.20 33.33
C GLY A 209 -27.58 3.52 34.56
N GLY A 210 -26.88 3.49 35.67
CA GLY A 210 -27.38 2.87 36.87
C GLY A 210 -26.34 2.74 38.00
N LEU A 211 -26.72 2.04 39.07
CA LEU A 211 -25.79 1.69 40.15
C LEU A 211 -25.28 0.28 39.91
N PHE A 212 -23.97 0.11 39.95
CA PHE A 212 -23.27 -1.16 40.01
C PHE A 212 -22.65 -1.28 41.39
N GLY A 213 -23.22 -2.12 42.23
CA GLY A 213 -22.95 -2.04 43.66
C GLY A 213 -23.31 -0.66 44.21
N THR A 214 -22.34 0.07 44.75
CA THR A 214 -22.50 1.45 45.28
C THR A 214 -22.02 2.52 44.32
N GLU A 215 -21.49 2.15 43.14
CA GLU A 215 -20.86 3.06 42.21
C GLU A 215 -21.77 3.37 41.03
N ARG A 216 -21.77 4.62 40.55
CA ARG A 216 -22.58 5.05 39.43
C ARG A 216 -21.87 4.74 38.12
N VAL A 217 -22.51 3.94 37.27
CA VAL A 217 -22.12 3.68 35.89
C VAL A 217 -22.92 4.59 34.96
N GLN A 218 -22.25 5.17 34.00
CA GLN A 218 -22.85 6.06 33.00
C GLN A 218 -23.47 5.27 31.83
N TRP A 219 -24.21 5.97 30.99
CA TRP A 219 -24.86 5.40 29.81
C TRP A 219 -23.92 5.46 28.59
N PHE A 220 -23.76 4.32 27.91
CA PHE A 220 -22.95 4.15 26.70
C PHE A 220 -23.84 3.63 25.55
N ASN A 221 -24.33 4.50 24.68
CA ASN A 221 -25.30 4.17 23.64
C ASN A 221 -24.67 4.09 22.23
N GLY A 222 -23.60 3.32 22.07
CA GLY A 222 -22.89 3.21 20.77
C GLY A 222 -23.12 1.88 20.04
N GLY A 223 -24.12 1.09 20.44
CA GLY A 223 -24.37 -0.25 19.90
C GLY A 223 -23.50 -1.35 20.53
N LEU A 224 -22.29 -1.02 21.00
CA LEU A 224 -21.34 -1.98 21.57
C LEU A 224 -21.92 -2.77 22.75
N PHE A 225 -22.73 -2.13 23.61
CA PHE A 225 -23.34 -2.76 24.80
C PHE A 225 -24.77 -3.22 24.56
N ASP A 226 -25.26 -3.21 23.32
CA ASP A 226 -26.59 -3.75 23.01
C ASP A 226 -26.59 -5.26 23.29
N GLY A 227 -27.44 -5.65 24.24
CA GLY A 227 -27.43 -6.98 24.83
C GLY A 227 -26.35 -7.21 25.90
N ALA A 228 -26.76 -7.84 26.99
CA ALA A 228 -25.91 -8.16 28.14
C ALA A 228 -25.21 -9.53 28.00
N ASP A 229 -25.03 -10.02 26.75
CA ASP A 229 -24.42 -11.33 26.51
C ASP A 229 -22.96 -11.36 26.94
N VAL A 230 -22.61 -12.39 27.70
CA VAL A 230 -21.26 -12.61 28.24
C VAL A 230 -20.81 -14.02 27.91
N VAL A 231 -19.57 -14.17 27.51
CA VAL A 231 -18.91 -15.47 27.42
C VAL A 231 -18.38 -15.85 28.81
N ARG A 232 -18.79 -17.00 29.31
CA ARG A 232 -18.33 -17.50 30.64
C ARG A 232 -16.83 -17.84 30.54
N LEU A 233 -16.03 -17.14 31.34
CA LEU A 233 -14.59 -17.38 31.48
C LEU A 233 -14.30 -18.38 32.59
N GLU A 234 -13.30 -19.23 32.43
CA GLU A 234 -12.74 -20.08 33.47
C GLU A 234 -11.68 -19.30 34.29
N THR A 235 -11.27 -19.84 35.44
CA THR A 235 -10.32 -19.15 36.35
C THR A 235 -9.04 -18.70 35.64
N ALA A 236 -8.45 -19.53 34.80
CA ALA A 236 -7.25 -19.19 34.05
C ALA A 236 -7.49 -18.04 33.04
N GLU A 237 -8.66 -17.95 32.44
CA GLU A 237 -9.07 -16.90 31.50
C GLU A 237 -9.38 -15.59 32.24
N ILE A 238 -9.95 -15.67 33.47
CA ILE A 238 -10.13 -14.51 34.36
C ILE A 238 -8.75 -13.96 34.78
N ASP A 239 -7.76 -14.82 35.03
CA ASP A 239 -6.39 -14.39 35.32
C ASP A 239 -5.77 -13.61 34.15
N VAL A 240 -6.08 -13.96 32.89
CA VAL A 240 -5.66 -13.15 31.73
C VAL A 240 -6.30 -11.77 31.78
N VAL A 241 -7.62 -11.66 31.99
CA VAL A 241 -8.31 -10.37 32.10
C VAL A 241 -7.69 -9.54 33.21
N ARG A 242 -7.37 -10.15 34.36
CA ARG A 242 -6.70 -9.49 35.48
C ARG A 242 -5.28 -9.01 35.09
N ALA A 243 -4.53 -9.80 34.36
CA ALA A 243 -3.18 -9.44 33.90
C ALA A 243 -3.22 -8.23 32.97
N VAL A 244 -4.14 -8.22 32.00
CA VAL A 244 -4.27 -7.08 31.07
C VAL A 244 -4.85 -5.83 31.72
N SER A 245 -5.65 -5.96 32.78
CA SER A 245 -6.23 -4.82 33.49
C SER A 245 -5.21 -4.00 34.31
N ILE A 246 -3.97 -4.49 34.45
CA ILE A 246 -2.87 -3.75 35.08
C ILE A 246 -2.22 -2.74 34.13
N LEU A 247 -2.40 -2.93 32.82
CA LEU A 247 -1.86 -2.03 31.78
C LEU A 247 -2.62 -0.69 31.81
N ASP A 248 -1.94 0.38 31.40
CA ASP A 248 -2.58 1.71 31.26
C ASP A 248 -3.29 1.80 29.90
N TRP A 249 -4.59 1.53 29.88
CA TRP A 249 -5.43 1.53 28.68
C TRP A 249 -5.71 2.92 28.13
N SER A 250 -5.52 3.98 28.92
CA SER A 250 -5.66 5.36 28.43
C SER A 250 -4.58 5.72 27.40
N GLU A 251 -3.45 5.00 27.42
CA GLU A 251 -2.31 5.21 26.52
C GLU A 251 -2.21 4.19 25.39
N VAL A 252 -3.12 3.22 25.35
CA VAL A 252 -3.13 2.18 24.30
C VAL A 252 -3.54 2.79 22.97
N GLU A 253 -2.81 2.45 21.89
CA GLU A 253 -3.10 2.93 20.55
C GLU A 253 -4.21 2.10 19.88
N PRO A 254 -5.38 2.69 19.55
CA PRO A 254 -6.52 1.94 19.02
C PRO A 254 -6.27 1.26 17.70
N SER A 255 -5.40 1.83 16.86
CA SER A 255 -5.11 1.33 15.51
C SER A 255 -4.53 -0.09 15.50
N ILE A 256 -3.77 -0.48 16.55
CA ILE A 256 -3.13 -1.81 16.64
C ILE A 256 -4.14 -2.91 16.99
N PHE A 257 -5.23 -2.57 17.68
CA PHE A 257 -6.24 -3.56 18.07
C PHE A 257 -6.84 -4.30 16.88
N GLY A 258 -7.11 -3.59 15.78
CA GLY A 258 -7.65 -4.20 14.57
C GLY A 258 -6.82 -5.35 14.06
N THR A 259 -5.51 -5.18 14.03
CA THR A 259 -4.58 -6.20 13.50
C THR A 259 -4.53 -7.45 14.36
N LEU A 260 -4.47 -7.26 15.65
CA LEU A 260 -4.22 -8.37 16.58
C LEU A 260 -5.49 -9.16 16.83
N PHE A 261 -6.64 -8.50 16.84
CA PHE A 261 -7.93 -9.17 16.91
C PHE A 261 -8.26 -9.96 15.64
N VAL A 262 -8.06 -9.36 14.46
CA VAL A 262 -8.27 -10.08 13.19
C VAL A 262 -7.33 -11.29 13.11
N ARG A 263 -6.06 -11.16 13.53
CA ARG A 263 -5.11 -12.29 13.57
C ARG A 263 -5.50 -13.37 14.57
N GLY A 264 -6.13 -13.02 15.67
CA GLY A 264 -6.57 -13.98 16.72
C GLY A 264 -7.80 -14.78 16.36
N LEU A 265 -8.71 -14.23 15.57
CA LEU A 265 -10.07 -14.77 15.45
C LEU A 265 -10.31 -15.70 14.26
N ASP A 266 -9.67 -15.52 13.09
CA ASP A 266 -9.90 -16.41 11.94
C ASP A 266 -8.63 -16.66 11.12
N PRO A 267 -7.85 -17.72 11.42
CA PRO A 267 -6.67 -18.09 10.64
C PRO A 267 -6.98 -18.49 9.18
N ASP A 268 -8.15 -19.07 8.91
CA ASP A 268 -8.49 -19.62 7.61
C ASP A 268 -9.03 -18.55 6.63
N ARG A 269 -9.52 -17.42 7.12
CA ARG A 269 -10.02 -16.30 6.32
C ARG A 269 -8.99 -15.18 6.11
N ARG A 270 -7.84 -15.24 6.78
CA ARG A 270 -6.80 -14.19 6.74
C ARG A 270 -6.32 -13.83 5.34
N SER A 271 -6.06 -14.85 4.53
CA SER A 271 -5.51 -14.65 3.18
C SER A 271 -6.56 -14.27 2.13
N GLN A 272 -7.84 -14.50 2.41
CA GLN A 272 -8.89 -14.40 1.41
C GLN A 272 -9.54 -13.02 1.33
N LEU A 273 -9.53 -12.22 2.41
CA LEU A 273 -10.30 -10.97 2.50
C LEU A 273 -9.45 -9.70 2.61
N GLY A 274 -8.14 -9.80 2.54
CA GLY A 274 -7.27 -8.60 2.53
C GLY A 274 -7.31 -7.75 3.81
N ALA A 275 -7.82 -8.31 4.92
CA ALA A 275 -7.83 -7.62 6.21
C ALA A 275 -6.41 -7.46 6.74
N GLN A 276 -5.78 -6.32 6.45
CA GLN A 276 -4.38 -6.06 6.71
C GLN A 276 -4.23 -4.77 7.50
N TYR A 277 -3.40 -4.85 8.54
CA TYR A 277 -3.01 -3.67 9.27
C TYR A 277 -2.18 -2.73 8.38
N THR A 278 -2.57 -1.48 8.35
CA THR A 278 -1.79 -0.41 7.76
C THR A 278 -1.19 0.41 8.89
N ASP A 279 0.13 0.49 8.97
CA ASP A 279 0.82 1.28 9.98
C ASP A 279 0.58 2.79 9.78
N GLU A 280 0.67 3.55 10.86
CA GLU A 280 0.38 4.99 10.86
C GLU A 280 1.25 5.75 9.85
N LYS A 281 2.52 5.40 9.73
CA LYS A 281 3.44 6.06 8.79
C LYS A 281 3.02 5.88 7.34
N SER A 282 2.49 4.71 7.01
CA SER A 282 1.94 4.41 5.68
C SER A 282 0.61 5.13 5.44
N ILE A 283 -0.24 5.23 6.46
CA ILE A 283 -1.50 6.00 6.40
C ILE A 283 -1.18 7.48 6.13
N LEU A 284 -0.22 8.06 6.85
CA LEU A 284 0.19 9.46 6.68
C LEU A 284 0.69 9.77 5.27
N ARG A 285 1.35 8.83 4.59
CA ARG A 285 1.77 9.01 3.19
C ARG A 285 0.62 9.27 2.21
N LEU A 286 -0.61 8.84 2.55
CA LEU A 286 -1.81 9.14 1.77
C LEU A 286 -2.62 10.29 2.36
N VAL A 287 -2.88 10.24 3.66
CA VAL A 287 -3.78 11.21 4.32
C VAL A 287 -3.19 12.61 4.29
N GLU A 288 -1.88 12.77 4.51
CA GLU A 288 -1.24 14.10 4.45
C GLU A 288 -1.41 14.77 3.08
N PRO A 289 -0.99 14.20 1.94
CA PRO A 289 -1.12 14.89 0.65
C PRO A 289 -2.55 14.97 0.13
N VAL A 290 -3.42 14.03 0.46
CA VAL A 290 -4.78 13.96 -0.09
C VAL A 290 -5.76 14.81 0.72
N LEU A 291 -5.62 14.85 2.05
CA LEU A 291 -6.52 15.54 2.97
C LEU A 291 -5.87 16.79 3.57
N MET A 292 -4.70 16.64 4.21
CA MET A 292 -4.17 17.71 5.05
C MET A 292 -3.50 18.85 4.28
N VAL A 293 -2.72 18.55 3.24
CA VAL A 293 -2.07 19.59 2.41
C VAL A 293 -3.08 20.57 1.84
N PRO A 294 -4.21 20.15 1.23
CA PRO A 294 -5.24 21.08 0.78
C PRO A 294 -5.84 21.92 1.91
N LEU A 295 -6.19 21.29 3.04
CA LEU A 295 -6.80 22.00 4.17
C LEU A 295 -5.86 23.03 4.78
N ARG A 296 -4.56 22.72 4.89
CA ARG A 296 -3.55 23.68 5.32
C ARG A 296 -3.38 24.83 4.31
N GLY A 297 -3.48 24.53 3.01
CA GLY A 297 -3.52 25.54 1.95
C GLY A 297 -4.71 26.50 2.10
N GLU A 298 -5.92 25.95 2.29
CA GLU A 298 -7.14 26.74 2.58
C GLU A 298 -6.93 27.62 3.83
N PHE A 299 -6.26 27.09 4.87
CA PHE A 299 -5.97 27.86 6.09
C PHE A 299 -4.98 29.02 5.85
N GLU A 300 -3.92 28.82 5.07
CA GLU A 300 -2.98 29.90 4.72
C GLU A 300 -3.67 31.03 3.92
N GLU A 301 -4.61 30.68 3.04
CA GLU A 301 -5.46 31.68 2.34
C GLU A 301 -6.34 32.45 3.33
N VAL A 302 -6.94 31.75 4.30
CA VAL A 302 -7.73 32.37 5.38
C VAL A 302 -6.88 33.32 6.21
N LYS A 303 -5.66 32.89 6.65
CA LYS A 303 -4.70 33.74 7.37
C LYS A 303 -4.38 35.01 6.58
N THR A 304 -4.03 34.87 5.31
CA THR A 304 -3.67 35.99 4.43
C THR A 304 -4.83 36.97 4.31
N ARG A 305 -6.06 36.47 4.10
CA ARG A 305 -7.25 37.29 3.98
C ARG A 305 -7.58 38.03 5.28
N VAL A 306 -7.51 37.34 6.41
CA VAL A 306 -7.73 37.93 7.75
C VAL A 306 -6.70 39.03 8.05
N LEU A 307 -5.40 38.74 7.88
CA LEU A 307 -4.32 39.68 8.15
C LEU A 307 -4.39 40.92 7.25
N THR A 308 -4.85 40.79 6.02
CA THR A 308 -5.05 41.92 5.10
C THR A 308 -6.19 42.84 5.55
N LEU A 309 -7.23 42.28 6.16
CA LEU A 309 -8.40 43.03 6.63
C LEU A 309 -8.22 43.63 8.02
N LEU A 310 -7.45 42.97 8.90
CA LEU A 310 -7.31 43.29 10.31
C LEU A 310 -6.92 44.76 10.57
N PRO A 311 -5.90 45.37 9.90
CA PRO A 311 -5.50 46.75 10.17
C PRO A 311 -6.59 47.75 9.82
N LYS A 312 -7.38 47.50 8.80
CA LYS A 312 -8.53 48.36 8.42
C LYS A 312 -9.70 48.16 9.39
N TRP A 313 -9.90 46.93 9.85
CA TRP A 313 -10.92 46.57 10.83
C TRP A 313 -10.68 47.24 12.17
N GLU A 314 -9.46 47.18 12.69
CA GLU A 314 -9.08 47.81 13.96
C GLU A 314 -9.21 49.31 13.96
N LYS A 315 -8.87 49.96 12.85
CA LYS A 315 -9.02 51.43 12.66
C LYS A 315 -10.46 51.90 12.43
N SER A 316 -11.37 50.98 12.14
CA SER A 316 -12.74 51.32 11.82
C SER A 316 -13.60 51.68 13.06
N SER A 317 -14.42 52.70 12.98
CA SER A 317 -15.38 53.02 14.04
C SER A 317 -16.42 51.91 14.25
N ARG A 318 -17.02 51.84 15.41
CA ARG A 318 -18.05 50.84 15.76
C ARG A 318 -19.23 50.86 14.76
N SER A 319 -19.61 52.02 14.28
CA SER A 319 -20.65 52.22 13.26
C SER A 319 -20.25 51.78 11.86
N ALA A 320 -18.96 51.95 11.51
CA ALA A 320 -18.42 51.48 10.25
C ALA A 320 -18.28 49.94 10.24
N ARG A 321 -17.87 49.33 11.36
CA ARG A 321 -17.84 47.85 11.54
C ARG A 321 -19.23 47.23 11.40
N ALA A 322 -20.25 47.88 11.92
CA ALA A 322 -21.64 47.46 11.80
C ALA A 322 -22.21 47.54 10.36
N ARG A 323 -21.61 48.38 9.47
CA ARG A 323 -22.00 48.52 8.05
C ARG A 323 -21.30 47.52 7.12
N VAL A 324 -20.17 46.94 7.54
CA VAL A 324 -19.54 45.86 6.78
C VAL A 324 -20.47 44.67 6.83
N LYS A 325 -20.81 44.08 5.67
CA LYS A 325 -21.57 42.82 5.64
C LYS A 325 -20.95 41.89 6.66
N ALA A 326 -21.76 41.36 7.55
CA ALA A 326 -21.33 40.53 8.66
C ALA A 326 -20.37 39.35 8.23
N GLU A 327 -20.54 38.92 6.98
CA GLU A 327 -19.72 37.84 6.36
C GLU A 327 -18.25 38.21 6.07
N ASN A 328 -17.91 39.47 6.03
CA ASN A 328 -16.56 39.95 5.67
C ASN A 328 -15.75 40.47 6.87
N SER A 329 -16.16 40.17 8.11
CA SER A 329 -15.35 40.45 9.28
C SER A 329 -14.24 39.38 9.42
N PRO A 330 -13.05 39.72 9.95
CA PRO A 330 -11.97 38.77 10.22
C PRO A 330 -12.44 37.54 11.02
N GLU A 331 -13.26 37.76 12.03
CA GLU A 331 -13.85 36.71 12.86
C GLU A 331 -14.77 35.79 12.06
N LYS A 332 -15.61 36.34 11.20
CA LYS A 332 -16.56 35.54 10.38
C LYS A 332 -15.84 34.71 9.33
N ILE A 333 -14.76 35.22 8.76
CA ILE A 333 -13.91 34.48 7.80
C ILE A 333 -13.30 33.26 8.49
N LEU A 334 -12.77 33.45 9.72
CA LEU A 334 -12.24 32.35 10.51
C LEU A 334 -13.32 31.34 10.91
N GLN A 335 -14.48 31.82 11.37
CA GLN A 335 -15.63 30.97 11.73
C GLN A 335 -16.16 30.17 10.54
N ALA A 336 -16.16 30.75 9.33
CA ALA A 336 -16.56 30.05 8.11
C ALA A 336 -15.60 28.89 7.80
N PHE A 337 -14.29 29.09 8.02
CA PHE A 337 -13.32 28.03 7.84
C PHE A 337 -13.45 26.92 8.89
N LEU A 338 -13.64 27.27 10.17
CA LEU A 338 -13.92 26.29 11.23
C LEU A 338 -15.20 25.48 10.92
N HIS A 339 -16.23 26.14 10.34
CA HIS A 339 -17.44 25.44 9.90
C HIS A 339 -17.14 24.51 8.69
N ARG A 340 -16.31 24.97 7.76
CA ARG A 340 -15.84 24.15 6.63
C ARG A 340 -15.10 22.89 7.12
N LEU A 341 -14.19 23.02 8.09
CA LEU A 341 -13.49 21.88 8.69
C LEU A 341 -14.47 20.91 9.39
N ALA A 342 -15.44 21.43 10.13
CA ALA A 342 -16.44 20.61 10.82
C ALA A 342 -17.43 19.93 9.88
N SER A 343 -17.52 20.36 8.60
CA SER A 343 -18.39 19.78 7.58
C SER A 343 -17.68 18.85 6.59
N ILE A 344 -16.38 18.63 6.76
CA ILE A 344 -15.61 17.74 5.89
C ILE A 344 -16.10 16.30 6.03
N ARG A 345 -16.07 15.54 4.94
CA ARG A 345 -16.42 14.12 4.94
C ARG A 345 -15.28 13.32 4.37
N VAL A 346 -14.76 12.40 5.19
CA VAL A 346 -13.70 11.46 4.82
C VAL A 346 -14.29 10.06 4.76
N LEU A 347 -14.19 9.41 3.61
CA LEU A 347 -14.71 8.06 3.37
C LEU A 347 -13.56 7.06 3.23
N ASP A 348 -13.66 5.95 3.96
CA ASP A 348 -12.88 4.73 3.70
C ASP A 348 -13.83 3.60 3.29
N PRO A 349 -13.86 3.21 2.02
CA PRO A 349 -14.81 2.20 1.52
C PRO A 349 -14.34 0.75 1.72
N ALA A 350 -13.32 0.52 2.53
CA ALA A 350 -12.84 -0.78 2.99
C ALA A 350 -12.14 -0.59 4.35
N CYS A 351 -12.88 -0.01 5.31
CA CYS A 351 -12.26 0.63 6.47
C CYS A 351 -11.62 -0.35 7.47
N GLY A 352 -11.91 -1.66 7.37
CA GLY A 352 -11.39 -2.62 8.31
C GLY A 352 -11.70 -2.21 9.75
N SER A 353 -10.67 -2.13 10.59
CA SER A 353 -10.77 -1.64 11.97
C SER A 353 -10.78 -0.10 12.11
N GLY A 354 -10.89 0.65 11.03
CA GLY A 354 -11.03 2.10 11.05
C GLY A 354 -9.73 2.92 11.15
N ASN A 355 -8.57 2.33 10.89
CA ASN A 355 -7.27 3.00 11.09
C ASN A 355 -7.11 4.28 10.26
N PHE A 356 -7.47 4.27 8.96
CA PHE A 356 -7.42 5.47 8.12
C PHE A 356 -8.34 6.57 8.65
N LEU A 357 -9.54 6.20 9.07
CA LEU A 357 -10.54 7.12 9.61
C LEU A 357 -10.10 7.70 10.95
N TYR A 358 -9.52 6.87 11.81
CA TYR A 358 -8.96 7.31 13.09
C TYR A 358 -7.85 8.35 12.90
N VAL A 359 -6.85 8.06 12.05
CA VAL A 359 -5.74 8.98 11.79
C VAL A 359 -6.25 10.27 11.12
N ALA A 360 -7.16 10.17 10.14
CA ALA A 360 -7.74 11.35 9.51
C ALA A 360 -8.48 12.23 10.51
N LEU A 361 -9.29 11.64 11.41
CA LEU A 361 -10.00 12.37 12.45
C LEU A 361 -9.04 13.13 13.37
N GLN A 362 -7.97 12.46 13.84
CA GLN A 362 -6.94 13.09 14.70
C GLN A 362 -6.32 14.32 14.02
N LEU A 363 -5.87 14.16 12.77
CA LEU A 363 -5.20 15.23 12.02
C LEU A 363 -6.12 16.44 11.77
N VAL A 364 -7.40 16.21 11.44
CA VAL A 364 -8.34 17.32 11.21
C VAL A 364 -8.68 18.03 12.50
N LYS A 365 -8.78 17.30 13.64
CA LYS A 365 -8.96 17.90 14.96
C LYS A 365 -7.75 18.74 15.39
N ASP A 366 -6.54 18.28 15.11
CA ASP A 366 -5.31 19.03 15.38
C ASP A 366 -5.27 20.32 14.57
N LEU A 367 -5.68 20.27 13.29
CA LEU A 367 -5.81 21.48 12.47
C LEU A 367 -6.88 22.44 13.00
N GLU A 368 -8.06 21.94 13.38
CA GLU A 368 -9.11 22.78 14.00
C GLU A 368 -8.57 23.53 15.22
N ARG A 369 -7.82 22.84 16.05
CA ARG A 369 -7.20 23.42 17.21
C ARG A 369 -6.17 24.48 16.85
N GLU A 370 -5.27 24.20 15.87
CA GLU A 370 -4.32 25.19 15.34
C GLU A 370 -5.04 26.45 14.88
N VAL A 371 -6.18 26.31 14.19
CA VAL A 371 -7.01 27.44 13.71
C VAL A 371 -7.61 28.23 14.87
N ILE A 372 -8.14 27.54 15.90
CA ILE A 372 -8.69 28.16 17.09
C ILE A 372 -7.63 28.95 17.85
N ASP A 373 -6.44 28.34 18.04
CA ASP A 373 -5.33 28.98 18.75
C ASP A 373 -4.79 30.20 18.01
N TRP A 374 -4.62 30.08 16.67
CA TRP A 374 -4.22 31.20 15.84
C TRP A 374 -5.23 32.34 15.87
N GLY A 375 -6.52 32.00 15.82
CA GLY A 375 -7.61 32.98 15.89
C GLY A 375 -7.64 33.72 17.22
N SER A 376 -7.45 32.99 18.32
CA SER A 376 -7.40 33.59 19.66
C SER A 376 -6.22 34.57 19.80
N MET A 377 -5.02 34.18 19.38
CA MET A 377 -3.82 35.04 19.44
C MET A 377 -3.93 36.26 18.50
N THR A 378 -4.42 36.06 17.27
CA THR A 378 -4.40 37.12 16.25
C THR A 378 -5.58 38.09 16.37
N LEU A 379 -6.78 37.55 16.63
CA LEU A 379 -8.03 38.35 16.67
C LEU A 379 -8.43 38.73 18.09
N LYS A 380 -7.74 38.23 19.12
CA LYS A 380 -8.04 38.41 20.56
C LYS A 380 -9.48 38.01 20.90
N ILE A 381 -9.96 36.91 20.28
CA ILE A 381 -11.27 36.34 20.55
C ILE A 381 -11.13 35.17 21.53
N ALA A 382 -12.20 34.88 22.28
CA ALA A 382 -12.25 33.73 23.16
C ALA A 382 -12.08 32.42 22.33
N ARG A 383 -11.28 31.49 22.86
CA ARG A 383 -11.15 30.14 22.25
C ARG A 383 -12.49 29.44 22.24
N SER A 384 -12.87 28.91 21.12
CA SER A 384 -14.06 28.07 20.98
C SER A 384 -13.75 26.63 21.38
N PHE A 385 -14.77 25.89 21.80
CA PHE A 385 -14.69 24.46 21.99
C PHE A 385 -14.57 23.77 20.63
N PRO A 386 -13.74 22.72 20.49
CA PRO A 386 -13.65 21.96 19.23
C PRO A 386 -14.99 21.39 18.79
N ARG A 387 -15.29 21.46 17.49
CA ARG A 387 -16.57 21.02 16.90
C ARG A 387 -16.42 19.73 16.10
N ILE A 388 -15.20 19.42 15.67
CA ILE A 388 -14.89 18.21 14.92
C ILE A 388 -14.99 17.00 15.84
N GLY A 389 -15.63 15.96 15.35
CA GLY A 389 -15.80 14.68 16.02
C GLY A 389 -16.06 13.55 15.02
N PRO A 390 -16.49 12.39 15.48
CA PRO A 390 -16.67 11.19 14.66
C PRO A 390 -17.62 11.34 13.45
N HIS A 391 -18.45 12.37 13.43
CA HIS A 391 -19.40 12.65 12.34
C HIS A 391 -18.74 12.99 10.99
N ILE A 392 -17.45 13.36 10.98
CA ILE A 392 -16.72 13.67 9.74
C ILE A 392 -16.22 12.44 9.01
N VAL A 393 -16.19 11.27 9.66
CA VAL A 393 -15.66 10.03 9.09
C VAL A 393 -16.78 9.06 8.71
N HIS A 394 -16.61 8.44 7.54
CA HIS A 394 -17.54 7.46 6.98
C HIS A 394 -16.75 6.22 6.59
N GLY A 395 -17.28 5.04 6.86
CA GLY A 395 -16.64 3.77 6.53
C GLY A 395 -17.62 2.76 5.95
N ILE A 396 -17.13 1.90 5.07
CA ILE A 396 -17.88 0.73 4.61
C ILE A 396 -17.00 -0.48 4.84
N GLU A 397 -17.56 -1.51 5.48
CA GLU A 397 -16.85 -2.74 5.79
C GLU A 397 -17.78 -3.95 5.60
N VAL A 398 -17.29 -4.99 4.94
CA VAL A 398 -18.06 -6.22 4.68
C VAL A 398 -18.04 -7.18 5.86
N ASN A 399 -17.04 -7.07 6.72
CA ASN A 399 -16.93 -7.87 7.92
C ASN A 399 -17.59 -7.15 9.10
N ASP A 400 -18.65 -7.74 9.64
CA ASP A 400 -19.43 -7.17 10.75
C ASP A 400 -18.57 -6.84 11.98
N TYR A 401 -17.68 -7.76 12.34
CA TYR A 401 -16.78 -7.58 13.46
C TYR A 401 -15.78 -6.43 13.26
N ALA A 402 -15.19 -6.32 12.06
CA ALA A 402 -14.29 -5.23 11.74
C ALA A 402 -15.01 -3.88 11.75
N ALA A 403 -16.26 -3.83 11.26
CA ALA A 403 -17.10 -2.64 11.32
C ALA A 403 -17.41 -2.21 12.77
N GLU A 404 -17.70 -3.19 13.65
CA GLU A 404 -17.87 -2.91 15.09
C GLU A 404 -16.58 -2.35 15.70
N LEU A 405 -15.44 -2.99 15.42
CA LEU A 405 -14.15 -2.54 15.93
C LEU A 405 -13.79 -1.15 15.41
N ALA A 406 -14.12 -0.82 14.15
CA ALA A 406 -13.91 0.52 13.61
C ALA A 406 -14.66 1.59 14.42
N ARG A 407 -15.92 1.32 14.80
CA ARG A 407 -16.69 2.23 15.66
C ARG A 407 -16.02 2.43 17.02
N VAL A 408 -15.54 1.34 17.62
CA VAL A 408 -14.80 1.39 18.91
C VAL A 408 -13.50 2.17 18.78
N THR A 409 -12.70 1.89 17.75
CA THR A 409 -11.44 2.58 17.45
C THR A 409 -11.63 4.10 17.33
N ILE A 410 -12.64 4.52 16.55
CA ILE A 410 -12.94 5.93 16.34
C ILE A 410 -13.37 6.60 17.65
N TRP A 411 -14.21 5.94 18.47
CA TRP A 411 -14.64 6.49 19.75
C TRP A 411 -13.50 6.58 20.77
N ILE A 412 -12.67 5.55 20.89
CA ILE A 412 -11.50 5.58 21.77
C ILE A 412 -10.59 6.74 21.34
N GLY A 413 -10.32 6.89 20.05
CA GLY A 413 -9.51 7.97 19.54
C GLY A 413 -10.08 9.36 19.83
N GLU A 414 -11.38 9.57 19.66
CA GLU A 414 -12.07 10.81 20.02
C GLU A 414 -11.91 11.13 21.51
N ILE A 415 -12.18 10.16 22.38
CA ILE A 415 -12.09 10.34 23.83
C ILE A 415 -10.65 10.63 24.25
N GLN A 416 -9.68 9.87 23.75
CA GLN A 416 -8.25 10.09 24.02
C GLN A 416 -7.82 11.49 23.59
N TRP A 417 -8.21 11.92 22.37
CA TRP A 417 -7.86 13.24 21.88
C TRP A 417 -8.39 14.34 22.81
N MET A 418 -9.66 14.24 23.18
CA MET A 418 -10.28 15.21 24.09
C MET A 418 -9.55 15.27 25.45
N LEU A 419 -9.29 14.12 26.08
CA LEU A 419 -8.61 14.04 27.37
C LEU A 419 -7.14 14.53 27.29
N ASN A 420 -6.42 14.15 26.26
CA ASN A 420 -5.03 14.56 26.05
C ASN A 420 -4.88 16.08 25.83
N HIS A 421 -5.95 16.74 25.39
CA HIS A 421 -5.97 18.20 25.22
C HIS A 421 -6.68 18.94 26.37
N GLY A 422 -6.95 18.24 27.46
CA GLY A 422 -7.51 18.83 28.68
C GLY A 422 -9.03 19.09 28.60
N PHE A 423 -9.71 18.61 27.56
CA PHE A 423 -11.16 18.72 27.47
C PHE A 423 -11.84 17.63 28.31
N ALA A 424 -12.74 17.99 29.18
CA ALA A 424 -13.55 17.01 29.88
C ALA A 424 -14.58 16.37 28.95
N TYR A 425 -14.52 15.07 28.79
CA TYR A 425 -15.51 14.33 28.01
C TYR A 425 -16.76 14.10 28.86
N ARG A 426 -17.85 14.80 28.56
CA ARG A 426 -19.08 14.82 29.36
C ARG A 426 -20.35 14.62 28.53
N THR A 427 -20.26 13.97 27.40
CA THR A 427 -21.44 13.66 26.59
C THR A 427 -22.30 12.61 27.27
N GLN A 428 -23.63 12.71 27.12
CA GLN A 428 -24.59 11.68 27.56
C GLN A 428 -25.59 11.43 26.44
N PRO A 429 -25.61 10.23 25.89
CA PRO A 429 -24.75 9.07 26.18
C PRO A 429 -23.28 9.34 25.85
N ILE A 430 -22.36 8.62 26.50
CA ILE A 430 -20.90 8.76 26.26
C ILE A 430 -20.56 8.34 24.83
N LEU A 431 -21.10 7.21 24.37
CA LEU A 431 -21.04 6.78 22.99
C LEU A 431 -22.37 7.10 22.30
N GLN A 432 -22.31 7.49 21.03
CA GLN A 432 -23.47 7.62 20.17
C GLN A 432 -23.38 6.58 19.04
N PRO A 433 -24.52 6.14 18.45
CA PRO A 433 -24.47 5.31 17.25
C PRO A 433 -23.60 5.96 16.17
N LEU A 434 -22.71 5.21 15.58
CA LEU A 434 -21.86 5.66 14.50
C LEU A 434 -22.32 5.00 13.19
N ASP A 435 -23.53 5.41 12.74
CA ASP A 435 -24.18 4.87 11.55
C ASP A 435 -23.40 5.20 10.28
N SER A 436 -22.45 6.14 10.35
CA SER A 436 -21.54 6.45 9.25
C SER A 436 -20.54 5.31 8.96
N ILE A 437 -20.44 4.31 9.85
CA ILE A 437 -19.70 3.06 9.61
C ILE A 437 -20.70 1.97 9.25
N GLU A 438 -20.83 1.71 7.95
CA GLU A 438 -21.82 0.81 7.38
C GLU A 438 -21.28 -0.61 7.23
N HIS A 439 -22.01 -1.61 7.75
CA HIS A 439 -21.71 -3.01 7.50
C HIS A 439 -22.39 -3.46 6.20
N ARG A 440 -21.67 -3.48 5.12
CA ARG A 440 -22.11 -3.94 3.80
C ARG A 440 -20.96 -4.10 2.82
N ASP A 441 -21.22 -4.75 1.68
CA ASP A 441 -20.28 -4.78 0.58
C ASP A 441 -20.17 -3.39 -0.09
N ALA A 442 -18.94 -2.98 -0.37
CA ALA A 442 -18.64 -1.68 -0.96
C ALA A 442 -18.76 -1.66 -2.49
N ILE A 443 -18.64 -2.81 -3.16
CA ILE A 443 -18.55 -2.88 -4.63
C ILE A 443 -19.69 -3.64 -5.27
N LEU A 444 -20.42 -4.48 -4.53
CA LEU A 444 -21.51 -5.28 -5.08
C LEU A 444 -22.68 -5.39 -4.10
N ASP A 445 -23.88 -5.14 -4.57
CA ASP A 445 -25.12 -5.34 -3.82
C ASP A 445 -25.88 -6.51 -4.42
N LEU A 446 -26.03 -7.58 -3.63
CA LEU A 446 -26.71 -8.83 -3.97
C LEU A 446 -28.01 -9.03 -3.18
N ARG A 447 -28.59 -7.98 -2.59
CA ARG A 447 -29.88 -8.09 -1.89
C ARG A 447 -30.98 -8.62 -2.80
N ASP A 448 -30.92 -8.27 -4.08
CA ASP A 448 -31.64 -8.97 -5.16
C ASP A 448 -30.59 -9.68 -6.05
N ALA A 449 -30.43 -10.97 -5.83
CA ALA A 449 -29.45 -11.78 -6.57
C ALA A 449 -29.76 -11.92 -8.08
N ALA A 450 -31.00 -11.64 -8.49
CA ALA A 450 -31.39 -11.63 -9.91
C ALA A 450 -30.98 -10.33 -10.62
N HIS A 451 -30.84 -9.25 -9.87
CA HIS A 451 -30.47 -7.92 -10.38
C HIS A 451 -29.35 -7.32 -9.53
N PRO A 452 -28.12 -7.84 -9.66
CA PRO A 452 -26.97 -7.30 -8.94
C PRO A 452 -26.70 -5.85 -9.38
N VAL A 453 -26.42 -4.97 -8.40
CA VAL A 453 -26.16 -3.56 -8.66
C VAL A 453 -24.91 -3.08 -7.96
N GLU A 454 -24.35 -1.98 -8.46
CA GLU A 454 -23.30 -1.25 -7.79
C GLU A 454 -23.88 -0.48 -6.59
N PRO A 455 -23.45 -0.75 -5.34
CA PRO A 455 -23.98 -0.06 -4.17
C PRO A 455 -23.56 1.41 -4.17
N ASP A 456 -24.43 2.30 -3.73
CA ASP A 456 -24.09 3.72 -3.63
C ASP A 456 -23.14 4.00 -2.47
N TRP A 457 -22.16 4.89 -2.69
CA TRP A 457 -21.29 5.40 -1.62
C TRP A 457 -21.78 6.76 -1.14
N PRO A 458 -21.63 7.09 0.16
CA PRO A 458 -21.94 8.43 0.64
C PRO A 458 -21.05 9.48 -0.04
N ASP A 459 -21.58 10.71 -0.21
CA ASP A 459 -20.77 11.83 -0.70
C ASP A 459 -19.62 12.10 0.25
N ALA A 460 -18.43 12.34 -0.27
CA ALA A 460 -17.23 12.59 0.49
C ALA A 460 -16.39 13.71 -0.13
N ASP A 461 -15.70 14.51 0.71
CA ASP A 461 -14.66 15.41 0.18
C ASP A 461 -13.43 14.60 -0.23
N VAL A 462 -13.11 13.58 0.58
CA VAL A 462 -11.90 12.76 0.40
C VAL A 462 -12.24 11.28 0.59
N ILE A 463 -11.71 10.44 -0.30
CA ILE A 463 -11.75 8.98 -0.17
C ILE A 463 -10.32 8.49 0.09
N VAL A 464 -10.12 7.77 1.18
CA VAL A 464 -8.82 7.17 1.54
C VAL A 464 -9.02 5.73 2.00
N GLY A 465 -8.03 4.86 1.81
CA GLY A 465 -8.15 3.50 2.32
C GLY A 465 -7.17 2.52 1.71
N ASN A 466 -7.23 1.29 2.23
CA ASN A 466 -6.45 0.15 1.77
C ASN A 466 -7.40 -0.99 1.37
N PRO A 467 -7.95 -0.96 0.14
CA PRO A 467 -8.86 -2.00 -0.35
C PRO A 467 -8.20 -3.38 -0.43
N PRO A 468 -8.98 -4.49 -0.40
CA PRO A 468 -8.43 -5.84 -0.36
C PRO A 468 -7.63 -6.21 -1.62
N PHE A 469 -6.45 -6.83 -1.40
CA PHE A 469 -5.55 -7.30 -2.45
C PHE A 469 -5.84 -8.77 -2.80
N LEU A 470 -6.63 -9.00 -3.82
CA LEU A 470 -6.91 -10.33 -4.35
C LEU A 470 -6.67 -10.34 -5.86
N GLY A 471 -5.72 -11.17 -6.30
CA GLY A 471 -5.37 -11.26 -7.71
C GLY A 471 -6.51 -11.83 -8.58
N GLY A 472 -6.70 -11.32 -9.78
CA GLY A 472 -7.79 -11.68 -10.68
C GLY A 472 -7.96 -13.19 -10.91
N LYS A 473 -6.87 -13.96 -10.91
CA LYS A 473 -6.91 -15.43 -11.05
C LYS A 473 -7.48 -16.17 -9.85
N LEU A 474 -7.50 -15.53 -8.68
CA LEU A 474 -7.97 -16.10 -7.42
C LEU A 474 -9.41 -15.72 -7.08
N LEU A 475 -10.02 -14.77 -7.78
CA LEU A 475 -11.35 -14.25 -7.50
C LEU A 475 -12.38 -15.36 -7.34
N ARG A 476 -12.50 -16.26 -8.33
CA ARG A 476 -13.50 -17.34 -8.32
C ARG A 476 -13.28 -18.34 -7.19
N SER A 477 -12.03 -18.69 -6.89
CA SER A 477 -11.72 -19.62 -5.80
C SER A 477 -11.95 -19.02 -4.40
N ALA A 478 -11.82 -17.70 -4.26
CA ALA A 478 -11.95 -17.01 -2.98
C ALA A 478 -13.38 -16.51 -2.72
N LEU A 479 -14.05 -15.97 -3.76
CA LEU A 479 -15.35 -15.31 -3.62
C LEU A 479 -16.53 -16.16 -4.16
N GLY A 480 -16.23 -17.21 -4.90
CA GLY A 480 -17.23 -18.07 -5.54
C GLY A 480 -17.69 -17.54 -6.92
N ASP A 481 -18.16 -18.48 -7.77
CA ASP A 481 -18.52 -18.16 -9.16
C ASP A 481 -19.67 -17.17 -9.26
N GLY A 482 -20.73 -17.34 -8.45
CA GLY A 482 -21.92 -16.47 -8.49
C GLY A 482 -21.62 -15.01 -8.15
N TYR A 483 -20.78 -14.75 -7.16
CA TYR A 483 -20.34 -13.40 -6.81
C TYR A 483 -19.51 -12.78 -7.93
N VAL A 484 -18.57 -13.55 -8.49
CA VAL A 484 -17.67 -13.04 -9.53
C VAL A 484 -18.41 -12.77 -10.84
N ASP A 485 -19.37 -13.61 -11.21
CA ASP A 485 -20.20 -13.39 -12.41
C ASP A 485 -21.04 -12.12 -12.27
N ALA A 486 -21.67 -11.91 -11.12
CA ALA A 486 -22.41 -10.68 -10.81
C ALA A 486 -21.49 -9.43 -10.83
N LEU A 487 -20.30 -9.54 -10.24
CA LEU A 487 -19.31 -8.47 -10.23
C LEU A 487 -18.89 -8.09 -11.66
N PHE A 488 -18.60 -9.08 -12.51
CA PHE A 488 -18.25 -8.85 -13.91
C PHE A 488 -19.39 -8.20 -14.69
N GLN A 489 -20.63 -8.62 -14.47
CA GLN A 489 -21.82 -8.04 -15.09
C GLN A 489 -21.98 -6.55 -14.70
N VAL A 490 -21.87 -6.22 -13.41
CA VAL A 490 -22.06 -4.85 -12.92
C VAL A 490 -20.98 -3.89 -13.44
N TYR A 491 -19.75 -4.38 -13.57
CA TYR A 491 -18.61 -3.54 -14.01
C TYR A 491 -18.18 -3.80 -15.46
N GLU A 492 -19.02 -4.43 -16.28
CA GLU A 492 -18.70 -4.70 -17.68
C GLU A 492 -18.31 -3.42 -18.44
N GLY A 493 -17.27 -3.51 -19.27
CA GLY A 493 -16.70 -2.39 -20.01
C GLY A 493 -15.94 -1.35 -19.18
N ARG A 494 -15.95 -1.48 -17.84
CA ARG A 494 -15.26 -0.56 -16.91
C ARG A 494 -14.03 -1.19 -16.28
N VAL A 495 -14.12 -2.43 -15.81
CA VAL A 495 -13.02 -3.17 -15.21
C VAL A 495 -12.82 -4.47 -15.99
N PRO A 496 -11.61 -4.78 -16.47
CA PRO A 496 -11.34 -6.05 -17.16
C PRO A 496 -11.52 -7.26 -16.23
N HIS A 497 -12.02 -8.37 -16.75
CA HIS A 497 -12.29 -9.58 -15.96
C HIS A 497 -11.03 -10.20 -15.33
N GLU A 498 -9.86 -9.98 -15.93
CA GLU A 498 -8.56 -10.46 -15.41
C GLU A 498 -7.95 -9.53 -14.35
N ALA A 499 -8.60 -8.41 -14.08
CA ALA A 499 -8.07 -7.42 -13.13
C ALA A 499 -8.20 -7.91 -11.67
N ASP A 500 -7.31 -7.41 -10.82
CA ASP A 500 -7.32 -7.69 -9.39
C ASP A 500 -8.49 -6.98 -8.70
N LEU A 501 -8.97 -7.53 -7.59
CA LEU A 501 -10.14 -7.04 -6.86
C LEU A 501 -10.06 -5.55 -6.51
N VAL A 502 -8.89 -5.08 -6.11
CA VAL A 502 -8.65 -3.67 -5.73
C VAL A 502 -9.06 -2.67 -6.81
N THR A 503 -9.01 -3.07 -8.07
CA THR A 503 -9.35 -2.19 -9.22
C THR A 503 -10.80 -1.71 -9.23
N TYR A 504 -11.70 -2.45 -8.62
CA TYR A 504 -13.12 -2.07 -8.50
C TYR A 504 -13.31 -0.85 -7.61
N TRP A 505 -12.54 -0.73 -6.51
CA TRP A 505 -12.52 0.47 -5.67
C TRP A 505 -11.99 1.68 -6.42
N TYR A 506 -10.92 1.51 -7.21
CA TYR A 506 -10.38 2.59 -8.05
C TYR A 506 -11.39 3.09 -9.08
N GLU A 507 -12.06 2.18 -9.79
CA GLU A 507 -13.08 2.56 -10.79
C GLU A 507 -14.27 3.26 -10.14
N LYS A 508 -14.71 2.78 -8.99
CA LYS A 508 -15.81 3.37 -8.24
C LYS A 508 -15.46 4.76 -7.70
N ALA A 509 -14.27 4.90 -7.09
CA ALA A 509 -13.76 6.19 -6.63
C ALA A 509 -13.58 7.19 -7.79
N ARG A 510 -13.09 6.72 -8.96
CA ARG A 510 -13.05 7.52 -10.19
C ARG A 510 -14.45 8.00 -10.58
N GLY A 511 -15.45 7.12 -10.50
CA GLY A 511 -16.85 7.47 -10.77
C GLY A 511 -17.37 8.57 -9.84
N MET A 512 -17.01 8.53 -8.55
CA MET A 512 -17.33 9.56 -7.56
C MET A 512 -16.73 10.93 -7.91
N ILE A 513 -15.44 10.95 -8.34
CA ILE A 513 -14.77 12.17 -8.83
C ILE A 513 -15.49 12.72 -10.07
N ALA A 514 -15.73 11.87 -11.08
CA ALA A 514 -16.41 12.28 -12.31
C ALA A 514 -17.84 12.83 -12.06
N ALA A 515 -18.53 12.28 -11.07
CA ALA A 515 -19.86 12.75 -10.63
C ALA A 515 -19.81 13.97 -9.67
N LYS A 516 -18.61 14.48 -9.33
CA LYS A 516 -18.41 15.58 -8.36
C LYS A 516 -18.94 15.27 -6.95
N ARG A 517 -19.00 13.99 -6.60
CA ARG A 517 -19.40 13.48 -5.29
C ARG A 517 -18.20 13.23 -4.38
N ALA A 518 -16.98 13.24 -4.95
CA ALA A 518 -15.72 13.29 -4.22
C ALA A 518 -14.78 14.28 -4.90
N LYS A 519 -13.81 14.84 -4.16
CA LYS A 519 -12.84 15.80 -4.67
C LYS A 519 -11.47 15.15 -4.88
N ARG A 520 -11.04 14.30 -3.95
CA ARG A 520 -9.74 13.65 -3.97
C ARG A 520 -9.83 12.22 -3.48
N VAL A 521 -8.96 11.38 -4.01
CA VAL A 521 -8.86 9.97 -3.67
C VAL A 521 -7.41 9.63 -3.37
N GLY A 522 -7.18 8.82 -2.33
CA GLY A 522 -5.90 8.23 -2.00
C GLY A 522 -6.07 6.76 -1.62
N LEU A 523 -5.64 5.83 -2.47
CA LEU A 523 -5.82 4.39 -2.25
C LEU A 523 -4.50 3.63 -2.39
N LEU A 524 -4.38 2.54 -1.60
CA LEU A 524 -3.32 1.56 -1.78
C LEU A 524 -3.72 0.49 -2.80
N ALA A 525 -2.71 -0.10 -3.43
CA ALA A 525 -2.84 -1.30 -4.25
C ALA A 525 -1.54 -2.09 -4.21
N THR A 526 -1.55 -3.34 -4.68
CA THR A 526 -0.29 -4.02 -5.01
C THR A 526 0.40 -3.32 -6.17
N GLN A 527 1.72 -3.45 -6.31
CA GLN A 527 2.47 -2.93 -7.46
C GLN A 527 1.92 -3.41 -8.82
N GLY A 528 1.14 -4.50 -8.83
CA GLY A 528 0.46 -5.03 -10.00
C GLY A 528 -0.53 -4.06 -10.65
N ILE A 529 -0.97 -3.02 -9.91
CA ILE A 529 -1.87 -1.98 -10.42
C ILE A 529 -1.30 -1.25 -11.65
N ARG A 530 0.03 -1.16 -11.76
CA ARG A 530 0.76 -0.47 -12.84
C ARG A 530 0.77 -1.21 -14.17
N GLY A 531 0.36 -2.48 -14.20
CA GLY A 531 0.54 -3.34 -15.37
C GLY A 531 -0.70 -4.12 -15.79
N GLY A 532 -0.64 -4.69 -16.98
CA GLY A 532 -1.65 -5.62 -17.47
C GLY A 532 -3.08 -5.07 -17.48
N ALA A 533 -4.02 -5.91 -17.05
CA ALA A 533 -5.44 -5.57 -16.97
C ALA A 533 -5.71 -4.47 -15.93
N ASN A 534 -4.99 -4.47 -14.81
CA ASN A 534 -5.18 -3.53 -13.71
C ASN A 534 -4.92 -2.08 -14.15
N ARG A 535 -3.87 -1.85 -14.95
CA ARG A 535 -3.51 -0.51 -15.41
C ARG A 535 -4.62 0.17 -16.20
N ARG A 536 -5.48 -0.58 -16.89
CA ARG A 536 -6.59 -0.01 -17.67
C ARG A 536 -7.54 0.83 -16.81
N VAL A 537 -7.62 0.53 -15.51
CA VAL A 537 -8.42 1.35 -14.59
C VAL A 537 -7.71 2.67 -14.30
N LEU A 538 -6.37 2.68 -14.14
CA LEU A 538 -5.61 3.93 -14.00
C LEU A 538 -5.61 4.76 -15.30
N GLU A 539 -5.63 4.13 -16.48
CA GLU A 539 -5.86 4.82 -17.76
C GLU A 539 -7.22 5.51 -17.81
N ARG A 540 -8.25 4.91 -17.20
CA ARG A 540 -9.58 5.55 -17.07
C ARG A 540 -9.55 6.71 -16.09
N VAL A 541 -8.81 6.60 -14.98
CA VAL A 541 -8.56 7.73 -14.06
C VAL A 541 -7.96 8.91 -14.81
N LYS A 542 -6.92 8.65 -15.63
CA LYS A 542 -6.24 9.70 -16.44
C LYS A 542 -7.13 10.32 -17.52
N LYS A 543 -8.17 9.62 -17.99
CA LYS A 543 -9.13 10.17 -18.97
C LYS A 543 -10.16 11.12 -18.36
N THR A 544 -10.47 11.00 -17.09
CA THR A 544 -11.53 11.76 -16.41
C THR A 544 -11.00 12.69 -15.33
N GLY A 545 -9.70 12.66 -15.08
CA GLY A 545 -8.99 13.43 -14.07
C GLY A 545 -7.48 13.24 -14.22
N ASP A 546 -6.72 13.35 -13.12
CA ASP A 546 -5.28 13.14 -13.13
C ASP A 546 -4.77 12.44 -11.86
N ILE A 547 -3.61 11.80 -11.98
CA ILE A 547 -2.85 11.24 -10.86
C ILE A 547 -1.88 12.33 -10.40
N PHE A 548 -2.05 12.82 -9.17
CA PHE A 548 -1.18 13.84 -8.60
C PHE A 548 -0.16 13.29 -7.60
N LEU A 549 -0.40 12.07 -7.08
CA LEU A 549 0.47 11.41 -6.12
C LEU A 549 0.72 9.96 -6.54
N GLY A 550 1.97 9.54 -6.52
CA GLY A 550 2.37 8.15 -6.72
C GLY A 550 3.56 7.74 -5.86
N TRP A 551 3.50 6.55 -5.28
CA TRP A 551 4.64 5.77 -4.81
C TRP A 551 4.55 4.45 -5.55
N HIS A 552 5.52 4.19 -6.43
CA HIS A 552 5.32 3.16 -7.45
C HIS A 552 5.63 1.74 -6.96
N ASP A 553 6.55 1.57 -6.01
CA ASP A 553 7.05 0.25 -5.60
C ASP A 553 7.65 0.29 -4.18
N GLU A 554 6.79 0.29 -3.17
CA GLU A 554 7.20 0.33 -1.77
C GLU A 554 7.20 -1.07 -1.15
N PRO A 555 8.27 -1.47 -0.46
CA PRO A 555 8.31 -2.74 0.24
C PRO A 555 7.29 -2.76 1.39
N TRP A 556 6.55 -3.85 1.47
CA TRP A 556 5.51 -4.07 2.47
C TRP A 556 5.60 -5.48 3.04
N ILE A 557 5.43 -5.61 4.34
CA ILE A 557 5.42 -6.93 4.98
C ILE A 557 3.97 -7.34 5.21
N LEU A 558 3.58 -8.40 4.54
CA LEU A 558 2.26 -8.98 4.61
C LEU A 558 2.34 -10.37 5.23
N GLU A 559 1.82 -10.58 6.44
CA GLU A 559 1.82 -11.89 7.14
C GLU A 559 3.19 -12.61 7.13
N GLY A 560 4.29 -11.83 7.17
CA GLY A 560 5.65 -12.35 7.07
C GLY A 560 6.13 -12.58 5.63
N ALA A 561 5.30 -12.36 4.61
CA ALA A 561 5.71 -12.33 3.21
C ALA A 561 6.05 -10.90 2.78
N ALA A 562 7.18 -10.73 2.10
CA ALA A 562 7.53 -9.48 1.47
C ALA A 562 6.67 -9.29 0.21
N VAL A 563 5.82 -8.28 0.19
CA VAL A 563 5.05 -7.83 -0.97
C VAL A 563 5.43 -6.39 -1.29
N HIS A 564 5.06 -5.93 -2.47
CA HIS A 564 5.30 -4.55 -2.91
C HIS A 564 3.96 -3.87 -3.18
N VAL A 565 3.82 -2.64 -2.70
CA VAL A 565 2.60 -1.85 -2.84
C VAL A 565 2.85 -0.54 -3.58
N SER A 566 1.78 0.04 -4.12
CA SER A 566 1.75 1.37 -4.69
C SER A 566 0.75 2.22 -3.91
N PHE A 567 1.10 3.48 -3.64
CA PHE A 567 0.20 4.49 -3.10
C PHE A 567 -0.19 5.43 -4.25
N ILE A 568 -1.46 5.69 -4.44
CA ILE A 568 -1.94 6.45 -5.57
C ILE A 568 -2.97 7.48 -5.12
N GLY A 569 -2.67 8.76 -5.38
CA GLY A 569 -3.60 9.86 -5.22
C GLY A 569 -4.04 10.42 -6.56
N PHE A 570 -5.36 10.63 -6.74
CA PHE A 570 -5.92 11.20 -7.96
C PHE A 570 -7.13 12.10 -7.68
N ASP A 571 -7.41 13.00 -8.61
CA ASP A 571 -8.53 13.95 -8.56
C ASP A 571 -9.10 14.21 -9.97
N ASP A 572 -9.86 15.28 -10.13
CA ASP A 572 -10.42 15.72 -11.43
C ASP A 572 -9.40 16.48 -12.30
N GLY A 573 -8.11 16.48 -11.96
CA GLY A 573 -7.05 17.23 -12.63
C GLY A 573 -6.85 18.64 -12.09
N SER A 574 -7.51 19.00 -10.98
CA SER A 574 -7.38 20.32 -10.34
C SER A 574 -6.03 20.51 -9.64
N GLU A 575 -5.42 19.45 -9.09
CA GLU A 575 -4.11 19.53 -8.45
C GLU A 575 -2.99 19.65 -9.48
N LYS A 576 -2.19 20.72 -9.34
CA LYS A 576 -1.08 21.02 -10.26
C LYS A 576 0.26 20.52 -9.77
N GLN A 577 0.40 20.33 -8.45
CA GLN A 577 1.63 19.77 -7.87
C GLN A 577 1.55 18.24 -7.90
N ARG A 578 2.43 17.63 -8.66
CA ARG A 578 2.49 16.18 -8.78
C ARG A 578 3.75 15.65 -8.12
N MET A 579 3.58 14.56 -7.36
CA MET A 579 4.66 13.93 -6.60
C MET A 579 4.75 12.44 -6.95
N LEU A 580 5.91 12.00 -7.40
CA LEU A 580 6.21 10.57 -7.60
C LEU A 580 7.42 10.20 -6.76
N ASP A 581 7.28 9.18 -5.89
CA ASP A 581 8.33 8.70 -4.98
C ASP A 581 8.98 9.81 -4.15
N GLY A 582 8.13 10.74 -3.66
CA GLY A 582 8.54 11.87 -2.86
C GLY A 582 9.24 13.00 -3.64
N LYS A 583 9.26 12.95 -4.98
CA LYS A 583 9.86 13.98 -5.83
C LYS A 583 8.79 14.70 -6.65
N PRO A 584 8.89 16.05 -6.80
CA PRO A 584 8.00 16.79 -7.69
C PRO A 584 8.28 16.42 -9.16
N VAL A 585 7.20 16.23 -9.92
CA VAL A 585 7.25 15.81 -11.33
C VAL A 585 6.23 16.61 -12.15
N SER A 586 6.43 16.68 -13.47
CA SER A 586 5.52 17.39 -14.38
C SER A 586 4.24 16.60 -14.66
N SER A 587 4.34 15.26 -14.76
CA SER A 587 3.20 14.37 -15.00
C SER A 587 3.46 13.00 -14.41
N ILE A 588 2.38 12.25 -14.12
CA ILE A 588 2.44 10.86 -13.70
C ILE A 588 1.60 10.03 -14.66
N ASN A 589 2.22 9.05 -15.29
CA ASN A 589 1.55 8.13 -16.22
C ASN A 589 0.71 7.09 -15.48
N ALA A 590 -0.19 6.42 -16.20
CA ALA A 590 -1.02 5.35 -15.65
C ALA A 590 -0.23 4.11 -15.12
N ASN A 591 1.04 3.97 -15.49
CA ASN A 591 1.95 2.97 -14.96
C ASN A 591 2.83 3.50 -13.82
N LEU A 592 2.51 4.68 -13.27
CA LEU A 592 3.25 5.37 -12.21
C LEU A 592 4.72 5.62 -12.57
N THR A 593 4.96 6.10 -13.78
CA THR A 593 6.26 6.60 -14.25
C THR A 593 6.14 8.06 -14.65
N VAL A 594 7.27 8.73 -14.80
CA VAL A 594 7.35 10.09 -15.34
C VAL A 594 7.80 10.06 -16.79
N GLY A 595 7.56 11.13 -17.54
CA GLY A 595 8.03 11.28 -18.91
C GLY A 595 7.12 10.58 -19.94
N LEU A 596 7.74 10.02 -20.96
CA LEU A 596 7.05 9.47 -22.11
C LEU A 596 6.15 8.28 -21.74
N ASP A 597 4.90 8.30 -22.15
CA ASP A 597 3.95 7.22 -21.93
C ASP A 597 4.10 6.10 -22.98
N LEU A 598 5.06 5.21 -22.76
CA LEU A 598 5.30 4.06 -23.64
C LEU A 598 4.10 3.10 -23.75
N THR A 599 3.07 3.24 -22.92
CA THR A 599 1.87 2.39 -22.98
C THR A 599 1.06 2.65 -24.24
N LYS A 600 1.23 3.81 -24.88
CA LYS A 600 0.61 4.18 -26.15
C LYS A 600 1.11 3.34 -27.33
N ALA A 601 2.29 2.72 -27.25
CA ALA A 601 2.85 1.92 -28.33
C ALA A 601 1.92 0.75 -28.73
N ARG A 602 1.73 0.59 -30.03
CA ARG A 602 0.83 -0.36 -30.66
C ARG A 602 1.61 -1.55 -31.23
N ARG A 603 0.92 -2.67 -31.40
CA ARG A 603 1.49 -3.82 -32.09
C ARG A 603 1.54 -3.53 -33.59
N LEU A 604 2.70 -3.77 -34.17
CA LEU A 604 2.91 -3.60 -35.60
C LEU A 604 2.67 -4.92 -36.32
N ARG A 605 1.95 -4.87 -37.44
CA ARG A 605 1.64 -6.07 -38.25
C ARG A 605 2.89 -6.70 -38.82
N GLU A 606 3.90 -5.89 -39.14
CA GLU A 606 5.21 -6.36 -39.62
C GLU A 606 5.93 -7.31 -38.65
N ASN A 607 5.59 -7.23 -37.37
CA ASN A 607 6.18 -8.07 -36.32
C ASN A 607 5.26 -9.22 -35.88
N ALA A 608 4.06 -9.32 -36.45
CA ALA A 608 3.12 -10.36 -36.08
C ALA A 608 3.65 -11.76 -36.49
N ASP A 609 3.31 -12.77 -35.72
CA ASP A 609 3.66 -14.17 -35.98
C ASP A 609 5.17 -14.46 -36.12
N ILE A 610 6.02 -13.65 -35.50
CA ILE A 610 7.48 -13.84 -35.48
C ILE A 610 7.96 -14.26 -34.08
N ALA A 611 7.41 -13.67 -33.03
CA ALA A 611 7.83 -13.95 -31.66
C ALA A 611 6.77 -14.76 -30.90
N PHE A 612 7.21 -15.81 -30.22
CA PHE A 612 6.33 -16.76 -29.53
C PHE A 612 6.88 -17.11 -28.15
N MET A 613 5.99 -17.44 -27.25
CA MET A 613 6.39 -18.15 -26.02
C MET A 613 6.70 -19.60 -26.36
N GLY A 614 7.75 -20.16 -25.74
CA GLY A 614 8.11 -21.56 -25.92
C GLY A 614 7.06 -22.54 -25.40
N ASP A 615 7.32 -23.80 -25.61
CA ASP A 615 6.44 -24.94 -25.29
C ASP A 615 6.23 -25.14 -23.78
N THR A 616 5.02 -25.48 -23.38
CA THR A 616 4.71 -25.80 -21.97
C THR A 616 4.46 -27.30 -21.82
N LYS A 617 5.44 -28.03 -21.35
CA LYS A 617 5.39 -29.50 -21.25
C LYS A 617 4.35 -30.01 -20.23
N GLY A 618 4.24 -29.40 -19.05
CA GLY A 618 3.27 -29.73 -18.00
C GLY A 618 3.42 -31.11 -17.35
N GLY A 619 4.64 -31.66 -17.33
CA GLY A 619 4.98 -32.94 -16.72
C GLY A 619 6.46 -33.30 -16.94
N PRO A 620 6.94 -34.45 -16.45
CA PRO A 620 8.34 -34.88 -16.62
C PRO A 620 8.61 -35.49 -18.01
N PHE A 621 8.43 -34.67 -19.06
CA PHE A 621 8.72 -35.06 -20.46
C PHE A 621 10.20 -34.94 -20.80
N ASP A 622 10.97 -34.17 -20.04
CA ASP A 622 12.41 -33.99 -20.26
C ASP A 622 13.22 -35.12 -19.65
N ILE A 623 14.19 -35.58 -20.43
CA ILE A 623 15.03 -36.73 -20.15
C ILE A 623 16.53 -36.37 -20.22
N ALA A 624 17.37 -37.21 -19.57
CA ALA A 624 18.82 -37.10 -19.70
C ALA A 624 19.28 -37.48 -21.09
N GLU A 625 20.42 -36.96 -21.52
CA GLU A 625 21.03 -37.28 -22.83
C GLU A 625 21.32 -38.77 -22.98
N SER A 626 21.77 -39.45 -21.93
CA SER A 626 22.01 -40.88 -21.96
C SER A 626 20.76 -41.68 -22.31
N LEU A 627 19.64 -41.37 -21.68
CA LEU A 627 18.36 -42.02 -21.92
C LEU A 627 17.80 -41.66 -23.31
N ALA A 628 17.96 -40.43 -23.77
CA ALA A 628 17.58 -40.01 -25.09
C ALA A 628 18.32 -40.81 -26.18
N VAL A 629 19.65 -40.97 -26.01
CA VAL A 629 20.48 -41.75 -26.95
C VAL A 629 20.08 -43.23 -26.91
N GLU A 630 19.77 -43.78 -25.75
CA GLU A 630 19.28 -45.15 -25.61
C GLU A 630 17.94 -45.35 -26.38
N MET A 631 16.95 -44.46 -26.16
CA MET A 631 15.67 -44.53 -26.81
C MET A 631 15.76 -44.31 -28.33
N ILE A 632 16.64 -43.43 -28.79
CA ILE A 632 16.86 -43.17 -30.24
C ILE A 632 17.42 -44.44 -30.91
N LYS A 633 18.28 -45.17 -30.20
CA LYS A 633 18.89 -46.40 -30.73
C LYS A 633 18.01 -47.63 -30.56
N ALA A 634 17.01 -47.55 -29.66
CA ALA A 634 16.10 -48.67 -29.44
C ALA A 634 15.38 -49.08 -30.73
N PRO A 635 15.29 -50.37 -31.04
CA PRO A 635 14.52 -50.84 -32.18
C PRO A 635 13.04 -50.50 -32.00
N ASN A 636 12.39 -50.07 -33.07
CA ASN A 636 10.94 -49.82 -33.05
C ASN A 636 10.24 -50.76 -34.04
N PRO A 637 9.46 -51.71 -33.59
CA PRO A 637 8.81 -52.71 -34.44
C PRO A 637 7.79 -52.11 -35.42
N HIS A 638 7.34 -50.86 -35.16
CA HIS A 638 6.34 -50.18 -36.00
C HIS A 638 6.94 -49.38 -37.16
N GLY A 639 8.25 -49.46 -37.39
CA GLY A 639 8.92 -48.82 -38.49
C GLY A 639 9.05 -47.27 -38.33
N LYS A 640 8.72 -46.72 -37.14
CA LYS A 640 8.87 -45.30 -36.82
C LYS A 640 10.24 -45.06 -36.19
N SER A 641 10.89 -43.95 -36.56
CA SER A 641 12.12 -43.54 -35.88
C SER A 641 11.84 -42.81 -34.56
N ASN A 642 12.33 -43.30 -33.44
CA ASN A 642 12.16 -42.61 -32.13
C ASN A 642 12.81 -41.22 -32.14
N ARG A 643 13.75 -40.95 -33.07
CA ARG A 643 14.35 -39.65 -33.29
C ARG A 643 13.33 -38.57 -33.72
N ASP A 644 12.23 -38.95 -34.35
CA ASP A 644 11.20 -38.01 -34.79
C ASP A 644 10.54 -37.29 -33.61
N VAL A 645 10.48 -37.95 -32.45
CA VAL A 645 9.77 -37.48 -31.23
C VAL A 645 10.71 -37.25 -30.05
N ILE A 646 12.01 -37.42 -30.18
CA ILE A 646 13.02 -37.12 -29.17
C ILE A 646 13.87 -35.96 -29.68
N LYS A 647 13.76 -34.81 -29.03
CA LYS A 647 14.39 -33.55 -29.43
C LYS A 647 15.32 -33.00 -28.34
N PRO A 648 16.41 -32.30 -28.71
CA PRO A 648 17.11 -31.46 -27.76
C PRO A 648 16.14 -30.44 -27.12
N TRP A 649 16.35 -30.11 -25.85
CA TRP A 649 15.47 -29.20 -25.12
C TRP A 649 16.23 -28.09 -24.44
N ALA A 650 15.74 -26.85 -24.52
CA ALA A 650 16.36 -25.68 -23.91
C ALA A 650 15.35 -24.89 -23.07
N ASN A 651 15.79 -24.39 -21.92
CA ASN A 651 15.07 -23.46 -21.07
C ASN A 651 15.88 -22.19 -20.78
N GLY A 652 15.37 -21.27 -19.98
CA GLY A 652 16.04 -20.02 -19.65
C GLY A 652 17.46 -20.21 -19.05
N LEU A 653 17.70 -21.29 -18.29
CA LEU A 653 19.00 -21.59 -17.71
C LEU A 653 20.05 -22.06 -18.75
N HIS A 654 19.60 -22.65 -19.87
CA HIS A 654 20.52 -23.04 -20.95
C HIS A 654 21.15 -21.81 -21.61
N ILE A 655 20.44 -20.68 -21.65
CA ILE A 655 20.99 -19.44 -22.21
C ILE A 655 21.82 -18.69 -21.17
N THR A 656 21.29 -18.53 -19.95
CA THR A 656 21.93 -17.69 -18.93
C THR A 656 23.11 -18.36 -18.22
N ARG A 657 23.15 -19.71 -18.21
CA ARG A 657 24.18 -20.54 -17.58
C ARG A 657 24.79 -21.47 -18.64
N ARG A 658 25.36 -22.59 -18.21
CA ARG A 658 25.87 -23.64 -19.12
C ARG A 658 24.75 -24.58 -19.57
N PRO A 659 24.72 -25.03 -20.83
CA PRO A 659 23.75 -26.00 -21.32
C PRO A 659 23.81 -27.32 -20.53
N ARG A 660 22.64 -27.82 -20.11
CA ARG A 660 22.54 -29.06 -19.34
C ARG A 660 22.37 -30.32 -20.19
N ARG A 661 22.45 -30.19 -21.52
CA ARG A 661 22.25 -31.29 -22.48
C ARG A 661 21.04 -32.14 -22.16
N ARG A 662 19.88 -31.48 -21.99
CA ARG A 662 18.60 -32.17 -21.78
C ARG A 662 17.88 -32.39 -23.10
N TRP A 663 17.13 -33.46 -23.14
CA TRP A 663 16.28 -33.84 -24.24
C TRP A 663 14.83 -33.91 -23.79
N ILE A 664 13.88 -33.99 -24.74
CA ILE A 664 12.46 -34.04 -24.40
C ILE A 664 11.74 -34.99 -25.37
N VAL A 665 10.75 -35.72 -24.86
CA VAL A 665 9.81 -36.49 -25.68
C VAL A 665 8.70 -35.57 -26.11
N ASP A 666 8.52 -35.39 -27.42
CA ASP A 666 7.59 -34.43 -28.01
C ASP A 666 6.86 -35.05 -29.19
N PHE A 667 5.57 -35.39 -29.02
CA PHE A 667 4.68 -35.87 -30.07
C PHE A 667 4.01 -34.73 -30.86
N GLY A 668 4.31 -33.46 -30.56
CA GLY A 668 3.64 -32.32 -31.21
C GLY A 668 2.23 -32.07 -30.66
N GLY A 669 1.41 -31.30 -31.39
CA GLY A 669 0.12 -30.81 -30.91
C GLY A 669 -1.12 -31.58 -31.31
N GLY A 670 -1.03 -32.51 -32.29
CA GLY A 670 -2.23 -33.12 -32.89
C GLY A 670 -2.20 -34.65 -33.01
N VAL A 671 -1.18 -35.29 -32.46
CA VAL A 671 -0.98 -36.74 -32.58
C VAL A 671 -1.96 -37.50 -31.68
N SER A 672 -2.65 -38.52 -32.26
CA SER A 672 -3.53 -39.36 -31.47
C SER A 672 -2.73 -40.28 -30.51
N GLU A 673 -3.38 -40.81 -29.47
CA GLU A 673 -2.72 -41.75 -28.51
C GLU A 673 -2.25 -43.01 -29.26
N LYS A 674 -3.01 -43.45 -30.23
CA LYS A 674 -2.69 -44.63 -31.06
C LYS A 674 -1.44 -44.39 -31.94
N ASP A 675 -1.34 -43.21 -32.53
CA ASP A 675 -0.17 -42.84 -33.32
C ASP A 675 1.08 -42.59 -32.47
N ALA A 676 0.92 -41.98 -31.29
CA ALA A 676 1.98 -41.83 -30.35
C ALA A 676 2.50 -43.17 -29.84
N ALA A 677 1.63 -44.15 -29.64
CA ALA A 677 2.00 -45.51 -29.21
C ALA A 677 2.88 -46.26 -30.26
N LEU A 678 2.89 -45.80 -31.50
CA LEU A 678 3.79 -46.36 -32.56
C LEU A 678 5.26 -46.01 -32.31
N TYR A 679 5.57 -45.11 -31.35
CA TYR A 679 6.93 -44.81 -30.90
C TYR A 679 7.15 -45.49 -29.53
N GLU A 680 7.38 -46.78 -29.52
CA GLU A 680 7.25 -47.65 -28.37
C GLU A 680 8.05 -47.15 -27.15
N ALA A 681 9.38 -46.96 -27.23
CA ALA A 681 10.22 -46.59 -26.10
C ALA A 681 9.86 -45.22 -25.55
N PRO A 682 9.68 -44.11 -26.33
CA PRO A 682 9.22 -42.83 -25.84
C PRO A 682 7.83 -42.87 -25.21
N PHE A 683 6.90 -43.60 -25.84
CA PHE A 683 5.54 -43.68 -25.33
C PHE A 683 5.47 -44.42 -23.97
N GLU A 684 6.19 -45.55 -23.83
CA GLU A 684 6.25 -46.29 -22.59
C GLU A 684 6.86 -45.47 -21.45
N TYR A 685 7.89 -44.66 -21.76
CA TYR A 685 8.42 -43.71 -20.80
C TYR A 685 7.33 -42.73 -20.31
N LEU A 686 6.58 -42.09 -21.19
CA LEU A 686 5.51 -41.19 -20.83
C LEU A 686 4.39 -41.91 -20.07
N ARG A 687 4.04 -43.14 -20.46
CA ARG A 687 3.03 -43.94 -19.77
C ARG A 687 3.40 -44.19 -18.32
N THR A 688 4.68 -44.45 -18.07
CA THR A 688 5.20 -44.75 -16.73
C THR A 688 5.40 -43.50 -15.87
N HIS A 689 5.93 -42.41 -16.45
CA HIS A 689 6.38 -41.24 -15.67
C HIS A 689 5.45 -40.03 -15.74
N VAL A 690 4.71 -39.86 -16.84
CA VAL A 690 3.87 -38.68 -17.05
C VAL A 690 2.39 -38.97 -16.78
N LYS A 691 1.86 -40.09 -17.30
CA LYS A 691 0.44 -40.46 -17.15
C LYS A 691 -0.04 -40.45 -15.71
N PRO A 692 0.66 -41.04 -14.70
CA PRO A 692 0.18 -41.07 -13.32
C PRO A 692 0.03 -39.68 -12.68
N ILE A 693 0.80 -38.71 -13.17
CA ILE A 693 0.75 -37.30 -12.73
C ILE A 693 -0.39 -36.56 -13.44
N ARG A 694 -0.49 -36.75 -14.75
CA ARG A 694 -1.43 -36.03 -15.60
C ARG A 694 -2.88 -36.41 -15.37
N VAL A 695 -3.18 -37.68 -15.11
CA VAL A 695 -4.56 -38.15 -14.82
C VAL A 695 -5.15 -37.60 -13.52
N LYS A 696 -4.31 -37.09 -12.62
CA LYS A 696 -4.71 -36.39 -11.38
C LYS A 696 -4.99 -34.91 -11.59
N ASN A 697 -4.82 -34.38 -12.80
CA ASN A 697 -5.00 -32.97 -13.08
C ASN A 697 -6.48 -32.61 -13.03
N ARG A 698 -6.84 -31.49 -12.40
CA ARG A 698 -8.23 -30.99 -12.31
C ARG A 698 -8.81 -30.60 -13.67
N ARG A 699 -7.98 -30.29 -14.67
CA ARG A 699 -8.40 -29.97 -16.02
C ARG A 699 -8.50 -31.25 -16.84
N GLU A 700 -9.72 -31.71 -17.12
CA GLU A 700 -10.03 -32.93 -17.82
C GLU A 700 -9.29 -33.08 -19.16
N PHE A 701 -9.18 -31.98 -19.93
CA PHE A 701 -8.44 -31.96 -21.20
C PHE A 701 -6.98 -32.41 -21.05
N TYR A 702 -6.31 -31.99 -19.96
CA TYR A 702 -4.92 -32.35 -19.73
C TYR A 702 -4.77 -33.80 -19.23
N ALA A 703 -5.73 -34.29 -18.51
CA ALA A 703 -5.78 -35.69 -18.09
C ALA A 703 -6.04 -36.62 -19.28
N ALA A 704 -6.98 -36.23 -20.14
CA ALA A 704 -7.37 -37.01 -21.32
C ALA A 704 -6.26 -37.10 -22.39
N LYS A 705 -5.47 -36.04 -22.59
CA LYS A 705 -4.36 -35.97 -23.55
C LYS A 705 -3.00 -36.01 -22.83
N TRP A 706 -2.82 -36.94 -21.95
CA TRP A 706 -1.67 -37.09 -21.06
C TRP A 706 -0.31 -37.25 -21.79
N TRP A 707 -0.29 -37.72 -23.01
CA TRP A 707 0.91 -37.95 -23.86
C TRP A 707 1.36 -36.69 -24.59
N LEU A 708 0.56 -35.63 -24.66
CA LEU A 708 0.88 -34.36 -25.31
C LEU A 708 1.32 -33.32 -24.28
N HIS A 709 2.12 -32.35 -24.71
CA HIS A 709 2.43 -31.18 -23.93
C HIS A 709 1.15 -30.35 -23.66
N VAL A 710 1.15 -29.59 -22.56
CA VAL A 710 -0.02 -28.78 -22.16
C VAL A 710 -0.30 -27.70 -23.22
N GLU A 711 0.75 -27.04 -23.69
CA GLU A 711 0.68 -26.01 -24.73
C GLU A 711 1.79 -26.22 -25.75
N PRO A 712 1.55 -27.00 -26.79
CA PRO A 712 2.56 -27.41 -27.79
C PRO A 712 2.90 -26.31 -28.81
N ARG A 713 2.27 -25.13 -28.74
CA ARG A 713 2.56 -23.93 -29.53
C ARG A 713 2.61 -24.18 -31.06
N PRO A 714 1.52 -24.52 -31.72
CA PRO A 714 1.52 -24.85 -33.18
C PRO A 714 1.98 -23.65 -34.04
N GLY A 715 1.60 -22.40 -33.68
CA GLY A 715 2.07 -21.21 -34.41
C GLY A 715 3.59 -21.07 -34.42
N MET A 716 4.23 -21.26 -33.24
CA MET A 716 5.69 -21.29 -33.14
C MET A 716 6.33 -22.36 -34.00
N ARG A 717 5.78 -23.58 -33.96
CA ARG A 717 6.31 -24.71 -34.77
C ARG A 717 6.21 -24.45 -36.25
N ASN A 718 5.09 -23.88 -36.70
CA ASN A 718 4.91 -23.51 -38.10
C ASN A 718 5.88 -22.40 -38.53
N ALA A 719 6.09 -21.40 -37.71
CA ALA A 719 7.01 -20.30 -37.99
C ALA A 719 8.49 -20.75 -38.02
N LEU A 720 8.85 -21.80 -37.28
CA LEU A 720 10.20 -22.39 -37.28
C LEU A 720 10.43 -23.36 -38.43
N ALA A 721 9.40 -23.81 -39.15
CA ALA A 721 9.52 -24.75 -40.22
C ALA A 721 10.37 -24.17 -41.37
N GLY A 722 11.41 -24.90 -41.77
CA GLY A 722 12.34 -24.48 -42.82
C GLY A 722 13.52 -23.61 -42.37
N LEU A 723 13.54 -23.16 -41.10
CA LEU A 723 14.72 -22.48 -40.55
C LEU A 723 15.78 -23.50 -40.12
N THR A 724 17.05 -23.10 -40.15
CA THR A 724 18.18 -23.89 -39.64
C THR A 724 18.48 -23.57 -38.17
N ARG A 725 18.23 -22.36 -37.77
CA ARG A 725 18.40 -21.81 -36.41
C ARG A 725 17.32 -20.77 -36.12
N TYR A 726 17.15 -20.41 -34.85
CA TYR A 726 16.27 -19.32 -34.46
C TYR A 726 16.86 -18.57 -33.26
N ILE A 727 16.36 -17.35 -33.00
CA ILE A 727 16.79 -16.53 -31.89
C ILE A 727 15.93 -16.86 -30.67
N ALA A 728 16.56 -17.02 -29.50
CA ALA A 728 15.87 -17.23 -28.24
C ALA A 728 16.38 -16.28 -27.14
N THR A 729 15.45 -15.82 -26.30
CA THR A 729 15.77 -15.00 -25.12
C THR A 729 14.97 -15.48 -23.90
N PRO A 730 15.58 -15.47 -22.69
CA PRO A 730 14.83 -15.79 -21.48
C PRO A 730 13.68 -14.82 -21.23
N THR A 731 12.52 -15.34 -20.82
CA THR A 731 11.36 -14.51 -20.41
C THR A 731 11.75 -13.53 -19.30
N ILE A 732 12.56 -14.01 -18.34
CA ILE A 732 13.04 -13.21 -17.20
C ILE A 732 14.54 -13.42 -17.07
N ALA A 733 15.33 -12.35 -17.11
CA ALA A 733 16.77 -12.41 -16.91
C ALA A 733 17.31 -11.06 -16.41
N LYS A 734 18.47 -11.09 -15.71
CA LYS A 734 19.15 -9.86 -15.24
C LYS A 734 19.58 -8.97 -16.40
N HIS A 735 20.12 -9.58 -17.46
CA HIS A 735 20.56 -8.92 -18.68
C HIS A 735 19.69 -9.39 -19.85
N ARG A 736 19.38 -8.51 -20.80
CA ARG A 736 18.65 -8.88 -22.00
C ARG A 736 19.63 -9.57 -22.98
N LEU A 737 19.55 -10.90 -23.01
CA LEU A 737 20.45 -11.75 -23.76
C LEU A 737 19.68 -12.52 -24.83
N PHE A 738 20.20 -12.51 -26.03
CA PHE A 738 19.69 -13.33 -27.13
C PHE A 738 20.76 -14.36 -27.53
N ALA A 739 20.34 -15.56 -27.88
CA ALA A 739 21.21 -16.64 -28.29
C ALA A 739 20.62 -17.38 -29.48
N TRP A 740 21.46 -17.94 -30.30
CA TRP A 740 21.06 -18.86 -31.37
C TRP A 740 20.77 -20.24 -30.81
N LEU A 741 19.64 -20.82 -31.20
CA LEU A 741 19.34 -22.23 -30.99
C LEU A 741 19.12 -22.92 -32.35
N SER A 742 19.51 -24.20 -32.47
CA SER A 742 19.19 -25.03 -33.62
C SER A 742 17.67 -25.20 -33.74
N ALA A 743 17.14 -25.20 -34.95
CA ALA A 743 15.73 -25.41 -35.23
C ALA A 743 15.20 -26.75 -34.70
N ASP A 744 16.06 -27.76 -34.53
CA ASP A 744 15.72 -29.06 -33.92
C ASP A 744 15.50 -28.97 -32.39
N THR A 745 15.94 -27.90 -31.75
CA THR A 745 15.83 -27.71 -30.29
C THR A 745 14.46 -27.17 -29.92
N LEU A 746 13.73 -27.85 -29.04
CA LEU A 746 12.47 -27.37 -28.53
C LEU A 746 12.72 -26.41 -27.36
N ALA A 747 12.22 -25.17 -27.49
CA ALA A 747 12.31 -24.15 -26.42
C ALA A 747 11.18 -24.32 -25.40
N ASP A 748 11.52 -24.24 -24.12
CA ASP A 748 10.59 -24.22 -22.99
C ASP A 748 9.88 -22.86 -22.87
N HIS A 749 8.75 -22.80 -22.19
CA HIS A 749 7.97 -21.58 -21.92
C HIS A 749 8.74 -20.48 -21.16
N GLN A 750 9.89 -20.79 -20.56
CA GLN A 750 10.79 -19.80 -19.98
C GLN A 750 11.59 -19.02 -21.04
N LEU A 751 11.48 -19.40 -22.31
CA LEU A 751 12.09 -18.74 -23.44
C LEU A 751 11.03 -18.07 -24.33
N ILE A 752 11.39 -16.92 -24.87
CA ILE A 752 10.73 -16.34 -26.04
C ILE A 752 11.54 -16.75 -27.27
N VAL A 753 10.83 -17.33 -28.22
CA VAL A 753 11.34 -17.78 -29.51
C VAL A 753 11.05 -16.73 -30.57
N ILE A 754 12.06 -16.31 -31.33
CA ILE A 754 11.93 -15.38 -32.44
C ILE A 754 12.30 -16.14 -33.69
N ALA A 755 11.31 -16.38 -34.56
CA ALA A 755 11.41 -17.18 -35.76
C ALA A 755 12.12 -16.40 -36.89
N ARG A 756 13.38 -16.11 -36.67
CA ARG A 756 14.33 -15.46 -37.59
C ARG A 756 15.68 -16.15 -37.48
N ASP A 757 16.36 -16.32 -38.61
CA ASP A 757 17.67 -16.95 -38.73
C ASP A 757 18.75 -16.03 -39.30
N ASP A 758 18.40 -14.73 -39.49
CA ASP A 758 19.27 -13.70 -40.06
C ASP A 758 20.02 -12.91 -38.95
N ASP A 759 21.29 -12.58 -39.27
CA ASP A 759 22.15 -11.85 -38.35
C ASP A 759 21.75 -10.37 -38.18
N TYR A 760 20.98 -9.79 -39.10
CA TYR A 760 20.44 -8.44 -38.96
C TYR A 760 19.45 -8.34 -37.77
N THR A 761 18.43 -9.22 -37.78
CA THR A 761 17.47 -9.25 -36.67
C THR A 761 18.19 -9.52 -35.32
N PHE A 762 19.15 -10.46 -35.32
CA PHE A 762 19.94 -10.77 -34.14
C PHE A 762 20.71 -9.53 -33.64
N GLY A 763 21.30 -8.74 -34.54
CA GLY A 763 22.04 -7.54 -34.24
C GLY A 763 21.15 -6.43 -33.69
N VAL A 764 20.02 -6.13 -34.33
CA VAL A 764 19.07 -5.13 -33.85
C VAL A 764 18.59 -5.46 -32.44
N LEU A 765 18.25 -6.72 -32.18
CA LEU A 765 17.78 -7.16 -30.84
C LEU A 765 18.86 -7.03 -29.77
N HIS A 766 20.16 -7.09 -30.09
CA HIS A 766 21.25 -6.90 -29.14
C HIS A 766 21.70 -5.43 -28.99
N SER A 767 21.16 -4.52 -29.81
CA SER A 767 21.50 -3.11 -29.73
C SER A 767 20.93 -2.42 -28.50
N ARG A 768 21.57 -1.35 -28.07
CA ARG A 768 21.07 -0.42 -27.06
C ARG A 768 19.65 0.08 -27.38
N VAL A 769 19.36 0.33 -28.66
CA VAL A 769 18.04 0.80 -29.11
C VAL A 769 16.92 -0.16 -28.69
N HIS A 770 17.10 -1.46 -28.97
CA HIS A 770 16.13 -2.46 -28.55
C HIS A 770 16.16 -2.74 -27.04
N GLU A 771 17.32 -2.70 -26.40
CA GLU A 771 17.45 -2.91 -24.96
C GLU A 771 16.67 -1.84 -24.18
N VAL A 772 16.84 -0.56 -24.50
CA VAL A 772 16.13 0.58 -23.89
C VAL A 772 14.60 0.43 -24.07
N TRP A 773 14.15 0.08 -25.30
CA TRP A 773 12.74 -0.20 -25.55
C TRP A 773 12.23 -1.39 -24.72
N ALA A 774 12.97 -2.49 -24.69
CA ALA A 774 12.58 -3.70 -23.98
C ALA A 774 12.50 -3.48 -22.47
N LEU A 775 13.39 -2.66 -21.91
CA LEU A 775 13.37 -2.27 -20.49
C LEU A 775 12.20 -1.32 -20.18
N GLY A 776 11.95 -0.34 -21.04
CA GLY A 776 10.87 0.64 -20.88
C GLY A 776 9.47 0.03 -21.05
N LYS A 777 9.31 -0.92 -21.98
CA LYS A 777 8.02 -1.61 -22.25
C LYS A 777 7.80 -2.85 -21.39
N GLY A 778 8.87 -3.45 -20.87
CA GLY A 778 8.81 -4.69 -20.09
C GLY A 778 8.23 -4.47 -18.70
N THR A 779 7.51 -5.47 -18.18
CA THR A 779 7.19 -5.56 -16.77
C THR A 779 8.39 -6.11 -16.00
N GLN A 780 8.48 -5.86 -14.71
CA GLN A 780 9.53 -6.42 -13.86
C GLN A 780 8.95 -7.52 -12.96
N LEU A 781 9.73 -8.56 -12.73
CA LEU A 781 9.48 -9.51 -11.64
C LEU A 781 10.64 -9.34 -10.65
N GLU A 782 10.36 -8.83 -9.47
CA GLU A 782 11.37 -8.28 -8.56
C GLU A 782 12.19 -7.18 -9.28
N THR A 783 13.52 -7.31 -9.35
CA THR A 783 14.42 -6.40 -10.06
C THR A 783 14.79 -6.90 -11.47
N ARG A 784 14.14 -7.97 -11.97
CA ARG A 784 14.49 -8.61 -13.24
C ARG A 784 13.49 -8.29 -14.33
N PRO A 785 13.92 -7.67 -15.45
CA PRO A 785 13.03 -7.33 -16.56
C PRO A 785 12.44 -8.58 -17.23
N ARG A 786 11.13 -8.52 -17.52
CA ARG A 786 10.41 -9.55 -18.24
C ARG A 786 10.24 -9.16 -19.71
N TYR A 787 10.59 -10.05 -20.63
CA TYR A 787 10.37 -9.91 -22.06
C TYR A 787 9.14 -10.69 -22.49
N THR A 788 8.28 -10.07 -23.31
CA THR A 788 7.07 -10.72 -23.83
C THR A 788 6.93 -10.48 -25.34
N PRO A 789 6.43 -11.45 -26.12
CA PRO A 789 6.21 -11.27 -27.56
C PRO A 789 5.34 -10.06 -27.87
N THR A 790 4.19 -9.95 -27.25
CA THR A 790 3.12 -9.00 -27.62
C THR A 790 3.35 -7.57 -27.17
N THR A 791 4.06 -7.34 -26.06
CA THR A 791 4.26 -5.99 -25.52
C THR A 791 5.65 -5.45 -25.77
N THR A 792 6.62 -6.32 -26.05
CA THR A 792 8.01 -5.90 -26.23
C THR A 792 8.43 -6.04 -27.69
N PHE A 793 8.29 -7.25 -28.27
CA PHE A 793 8.74 -7.52 -29.64
C PHE A 793 7.78 -6.94 -30.70
N GLU A 794 6.49 -7.26 -30.62
CA GLU A 794 5.50 -6.85 -31.62
C GLU A 794 5.29 -5.33 -31.67
N THR A 795 5.66 -4.60 -30.61
CA THR A 795 5.57 -3.13 -30.56
C THR A 795 6.86 -2.43 -30.98
N PHE A 796 7.95 -3.14 -31.20
CA PHE A 796 9.23 -2.55 -31.54
C PHE A 796 9.30 -2.16 -33.03
N PRO A 797 9.51 -0.88 -33.37
CA PRO A 797 9.61 -0.46 -34.76
C PRO A 797 11.04 -0.70 -35.28
N PHE A 798 11.28 -1.81 -35.96
CA PHE A 798 12.59 -2.15 -36.53
C PHE A 798 13.07 -1.05 -37.52
N PRO A 799 14.39 -0.77 -37.68
CA PRO A 799 14.86 0.19 -38.66
C PRO A 799 14.64 -0.31 -40.09
N SER A 800 14.58 0.61 -41.04
CA SER A 800 14.48 0.33 -42.48
C SER A 800 15.81 0.64 -43.15
N PRO A 801 16.85 -0.22 -43.01
CA PRO A 801 18.21 0.10 -43.42
C PRO A 801 18.39 0.04 -44.94
N ALA A 802 19.27 0.86 -45.49
CA ALA A 802 19.85 0.66 -46.80
C ALA A 802 20.71 -0.62 -46.81
N PRO A 803 20.94 -1.25 -47.96
CA PRO A 803 21.70 -2.52 -48.04
C PRO A 803 23.05 -2.50 -47.39
N ALA A 804 23.79 -1.40 -47.45
CA ALA A 804 25.08 -1.23 -46.81
C ALA A 804 24.97 -1.16 -45.27
N GLN A 805 23.96 -0.47 -44.73
CA GLN A 805 23.68 -0.40 -43.31
C GLN A 805 23.27 -1.76 -42.75
N LYS A 806 22.40 -2.48 -43.47
CA LYS A 806 22.03 -3.86 -43.11
C LYS A 806 23.26 -4.76 -43.01
N ALA A 807 24.13 -4.72 -44.01
CA ALA A 807 25.37 -5.51 -44.02
C ALA A 807 26.32 -5.16 -42.86
N ALA A 808 26.38 -3.88 -42.47
CA ALA A 808 27.18 -3.44 -41.33
C ALA A 808 26.63 -4.01 -40.00
N ILE A 809 25.32 -3.98 -39.80
CA ILE A 809 24.67 -4.60 -38.62
C ILE A 809 24.93 -6.11 -38.59
N GLU A 810 24.76 -6.81 -39.71
CA GLU A 810 24.99 -8.26 -39.81
C GLU A 810 26.44 -8.62 -39.51
N ALA A 811 27.41 -7.85 -40.00
CA ALA A 811 28.84 -8.05 -39.73
C ALA A 811 29.16 -7.89 -38.23
N ALA A 812 28.66 -6.83 -37.60
CA ALA A 812 28.82 -6.57 -36.17
C ALA A 812 28.17 -7.67 -35.31
N ALA A 813 26.97 -8.10 -35.70
CA ALA A 813 26.22 -9.17 -35.02
C ALA A 813 26.93 -10.53 -35.10
N ARG A 814 27.45 -10.91 -36.27
CA ARG A 814 28.28 -12.13 -36.44
C ARG A 814 29.52 -12.05 -35.56
N ARG A 815 30.22 -10.91 -35.58
CA ARG A 815 31.42 -10.71 -34.77
C ARG A 815 31.12 -10.79 -33.26
N LEU A 816 30.04 -10.19 -32.81
CA LEU A 816 29.59 -10.31 -31.42
C LEU A 816 29.37 -11.79 -31.02
N ASN A 817 28.65 -12.53 -31.85
CA ASN A 817 28.39 -13.94 -31.60
C ASN A 817 29.69 -14.78 -31.59
N GLU A 818 30.59 -14.59 -32.55
CA GLU A 818 31.88 -15.27 -32.59
C GLU A 818 32.72 -15.06 -31.33
N LEU A 819 32.83 -13.79 -30.90
CA LEU A 819 33.60 -13.44 -29.70
C LEU A 819 32.98 -14.03 -28.43
N ARG A 820 31.64 -14.02 -28.34
CA ARG A 820 30.90 -14.63 -27.24
C ARG A 820 31.13 -16.15 -27.19
N GLU A 821 30.99 -16.84 -28.33
CA GLU A 821 31.21 -18.28 -28.42
C GLU A 821 32.65 -18.65 -28.10
N GLY A 822 33.65 -17.90 -28.60
CA GLY A 822 35.05 -18.09 -28.26
C GLY A 822 35.35 -17.90 -26.77
N TRP A 823 34.68 -16.94 -26.10
CA TRP A 823 34.85 -16.76 -24.66
C TRP A 823 34.13 -17.84 -23.85
N LEU A 824 32.95 -18.28 -24.29
CA LEU A 824 32.18 -19.31 -23.63
C LEU A 824 32.83 -20.68 -23.75
N ASN A 825 33.39 -21.03 -24.88
CA ASN A 825 33.88 -22.35 -25.24
C ASN A 825 35.32 -22.34 -25.73
N PRO A 826 36.28 -21.78 -24.97
CA PRO A 826 37.69 -21.79 -25.37
C PRO A 826 38.25 -23.23 -25.37
N GLN A 827 39.14 -23.52 -26.30
CA GLN A 827 39.81 -24.83 -26.37
C GLN A 827 40.84 -25.00 -25.25
N GLY A 828 40.97 -26.20 -24.73
CA GLY A 828 42.02 -26.58 -23.77
C GLY A 828 41.81 -26.06 -22.35
N VAL A 829 40.62 -25.56 -22.01
CA VAL A 829 40.30 -25.06 -20.65
C VAL A 829 39.67 -26.18 -19.83
N PRO A 830 40.02 -26.34 -18.53
CA PRO A 830 39.42 -27.32 -17.63
C PRO A 830 37.90 -27.14 -17.46
N GLU A 831 37.18 -28.25 -17.28
CA GLU A 831 35.72 -28.24 -17.14
C GLU A 831 35.25 -27.38 -15.94
N ALA A 832 36.01 -27.35 -14.84
CA ALA A 832 35.73 -26.51 -13.68
C ALA A 832 35.74 -25.01 -14.01
N GLU A 833 36.61 -24.55 -14.90
CA GLU A 833 36.66 -23.17 -15.36
C GLU A 833 35.57 -22.93 -16.38
N LEU A 834 35.32 -23.85 -17.30
CA LEU A 834 34.21 -23.77 -18.25
C LEU A 834 32.87 -23.62 -17.54
N ALA A 835 32.66 -24.26 -16.40
CA ALA A 835 31.44 -24.13 -15.60
C ALA A 835 31.14 -22.68 -15.16
N THR A 836 32.18 -21.85 -14.97
CA THR A 836 32.06 -20.44 -14.60
C THR A 836 31.81 -19.50 -15.79
N ARG A 837 32.14 -19.96 -17.03
CA ARG A 837 31.98 -19.18 -18.25
C ARG A 837 30.54 -19.23 -18.74
N THR A 838 29.71 -18.33 -18.21
CA THR A 838 28.29 -18.20 -18.57
C THR A 838 28.02 -16.84 -19.20
N LEU A 839 26.98 -16.73 -20.01
CA LEU A 839 26.57 -15.41 -20.55
C LEU A 839 26.26 -14.40 -19.46
N THR A 840 25.63 -14.83 -18.36
CA THR A 840 25.38 -13.94 -17.22
C THR A 840 26.69 -13.40 -16.63
N ASN A 841 27.71 -14.24 -16.43
CA ASN A 841 28.99 -13.80 -15.89
C ASN A 841 29.76 -12.90 -16.87
N LEU A 842 29.69 -13.20 -18.17
CA LEU A 842 30.28 -12.37 -19.20
C LEU A 842 29.73 -10.95 -19.18
N TYR A 843 28.39 -10.80 -19.10
CA TYR A 843 27.74 -9.50 -19.08
C TYR A 843 27.81 -8.81 -17.71
N ASN A 844 27.96 -9.55 -16.62
CA ASN A 844 28.30 -8.96 -15.32
C ASN A 844 29.68 -8.32 -15.31
N THR A 845 30.66 -8.98 -15.95
CA THR A 845 32.07 -8.53 -15.99
C THR A 845 32.28 -7.46 -17.09
N ARG A 846 31.53 -7.58 -18.20
CA ARG A 846 31.56 -6.69 -19.39
C ARG A 846 32.99 -6.29 -19.78
N PRO A 847 33.85 -7.21 -20.20
CA PRO A 847 35.22 -6.90 -20.59
C PRO A 847 35.27 -5.92 -21.77
N ALA A 848 36.37 -5.18 -21.90
CA ALA A 848 36.51 -4.11 -22.90
C ALA A 848 36.19 -4.53 -24.35
N TRP A 849 36.52 -5.77 -24.74
CA TRP A 849 36.20 -6.28 -26.07
C TRP A 849 34.69 -6.40 -26.30
N LEU A 850 33.91 -6.81 -25.24
CA LEU A 850 32.47 -6.92 -25.35
C LEU A 850 31.83 -5.53 -25.43
N ASP A 851 32.29 -4.60 -24.61
CA ASP A 851 31.82 -3.22 -24.67
C ASP A 851 32.11 -2.58 -26.03
N HIS A 852 33.30 -2.81 -26.60
CA HIS A 852 33.68 -2.29 -27.91
C HIS A 852 32.78 -2.80 -29.04
N ILE A 853 32.51 -4.12 -29.08
CA ILE A 853 31.67 -4.70 -30.15
C ILE A 853 30.21 -4.27 -30.01
N HIS A 854 29.69 -4.09 -28.77
CA HIS A 854 28.38 -3.54 -28.57
C HIS A 854 28.30 -2.09 -29.06
N LYS A 855 29.30 -1.23 -28.78
CA LYS A 855 29.34 0.15 -29.31
C LYS A 855 29.37 0.21 -30.84
N GLN A 856 30.09 -0.72 -31.48
CA GLN A 856 30.08 -0.81 -32.95
C GLN A 856 28.68 -1.20 -33.47
N LEU A 857 28.05 -2.16 -32.82
CA LEU A 857 26.72 -2.61 -33.19
C LEU A 857 25.68 -1.50 -32.98
N ASP A 858 25.76 -0.81 -31.83
CA ASP A 858 24.86 0.29 -31.48
C ASP A 858 24.97 1.43 -32.50
N GLY A 859 26.20 1.80 -32.91
CA GLY A 859 26.41 2.80 -33.94
C GLY A 859 25.81 2.39 -35.29
N ALA A 860 26.03 1.16 -35.70
CA ALA A 860 25.46 0.67 -36.96
C ALA A 860 23.91 0.62 -36.94
N VAL A 861 23.30 0.33 -35.81
CA VAL A 861 21.83 0.36 -35.67
C VAL A 861 21.31 1.78 -35.64
N LEU A 862 21.97 2.71 -34.93
CA LEU A 862 21.61 4.14 -34.90
C LEU A 862 21.72 4.76 -36.29
N ASP A 863 22.77 4.44 -37.06
CA ASP A 863 22.90 4.86 -38.45
C ASP A 863 21.74 4.35 -39.33
N ALA A 864 21.23 3.17 -39.05
CA ALA A 864 20.09 2.60 -39.80
C ALA A 864 18.74 3.31 -39.47
N TYR A 865 18.62 3.95 -38.28
CA TYR A 865 17.51 4.85 -37.97
C TYR A 865 17.77 6.29 -38.45
N GLY A 866 19.01 6.67 -38.76
CA GLY A 866 19.41 8.05 -39.05
C GLY A 866 19.54 8.91 -37.79
N TRP A 867 19.77 8.30 -36.62
CA TRP A 867 19.85 8.97 -35.32
C TRP A 867 21.29 9.20 -34.88
N PRO A 868 21.57 10.27 -34.10
CA PRO A 868 22.91 10.54 -33.60
C PRO A 868 23.37 9.50 -32.60
N HIS A 869 24.68 9.20 -32.56
CA HIS A 869 25.26 8.19 -31.68
C HIS A 869 25.26 8.57 -30.20
N ASP A 870 25.16 9.87 -29.89
CA ASP A 870 25.12 10.43 -28.52
C ASP A 870 23.69 10.66 -28.01
N VAL A 871 22.65 10.18 -28.72
CA VAL A 871 21.26 10.27 -28.30
C VAL A 871 21.08 9.65 -26.90
N VAL A 872 20.40 10.36 -25.98
CA VAL A 872 20.12 9.86 -24.65
C VAL A 872 18.92 8.90 -24.65
N ASP A 873 18.81 8.06 -23.61
CA ASP A 873 17.79 6.98 -23.57
C ASP A 873 16.35 7.50 -23.63
N ASP A 874 16.06 8.65 -23.02
CA ASP A 874 14.72 9.26 -23.02
C ASP A 874 14.34 9.76 -24.42
N ASP A 875 15.25 10.44 -25.13
CA ASP A 875 15.03 10.87 -26.51
C ASP A 875 14.88 9.67 -27.45
N LEU A 876 15.69 8.62 -27.21
CA LEU A 876 15.62 7.38 -27.97
C LEU A 876 14.26 6.69 -27.83
N LEU A 877 13.69 6.64 -26.61
CA LEU A 877 12.36 6.10 -26.37
C LEU A 877 11.28 6.95 -27.04
N SER A 878 11.43 8.28 -27.04
CA SER A 878 10.51 9.21 -27.70
C SER A 878 10.46 9.00 -29.20
N GLU A 879 11.61 8.91 -29.83
CA GLU A 879 11.73 8.63 -31.28
C GLU A 879 11.15 7.27 -31.65
N LEU A 880 11.43 6.23 -30.84
CA LEU A 880 10.87 4.90 -31.06
C LEU A 880 9.35 4.88 -30.91
N LEU A 881 8.80 5.60 -29.92
CA LEU A 881 7.34 5.67 -29.75
C LEU A 881 6.69 6.40 -30.92
N THR A 882 7.26 7.51 -31.34
CA THR A 882 6.80 8.29 -32.50
C THR A 882 6.78 7.41 -33.75
N LEU A 883 7.89 6.72 -34.05
CA LEU A 883 7.99 5.81 -35.19
C LEU A 883 6.99 4.63 -35.10
N ASN A 884 6.73 4.10 -33.89
CA ASN A 884 5.74 3.04 -33.68
C ASN A 884 4.33 3.53 -34.02
N LEU A 885 3.94 4.71 -33.53
CA LEU A 885 2.61 5.27 -33.78
C LEU A 885 2.40 5.70 -35.24
N GLU A 886 3.42 6.23 -35.90
CA GLU A 886 3.39 6.55 -37.33
C GLU A 886 3.15 5.30 -38.17
N ARG A 887 3.87 4.21 -37.87
CA ARG A 887 3.70 2.95 -38.63
C ARG A 887 2.32 2.33 -38.40
N GLU A 888 1.82 2.33 -37.18
CA GLU A 888 0.47 1.84 -36.88
C GLU A 888 -0.60 2.65 -37.62
N SER A 889 -0.45 3.97 -37.65
CA SER A 889 -1.35 4.85 -38.39
C SER A 889 -1.34 4.56 -39.90
N LEU A 890 -0.16 4.31 -40.48
CA LEU A 890 -0.03 3.92 -41.88
C LEU A 890 -0.67 2.57 -42.16
N GLU A 891 -0.47 1.57 -41.29
CA GLU A 891 -1.12 0.24 -41.40
C GLU A 891 -2.65 0.34 -41.31
N GLY A 892 -3.20 1.25 -40.49
CA GLY A 892 -4.64 1.53 -40.37
C GLY A 892 -5.25 2.09 -41.67
N ARG A 893 -4.52 2.98 -42.36
CA ARG A 893 -4.95 3.57 -43.65
C ARG A 893 -4.97 2.56 -44.80
N VAL A 894 -3.97 1.67 -44.88
CA VAL A 894 -3.92 0.61 -45.90
C VAL A 894 -5.08 -0.38 -45.74
N GLY A 895 -5.52 -0.68 -44.54
CA GLY A 895 -6.71 -1.49 -44.24
C GLY A 895 -8.02 -0.87 -44.77
N GLN A 896 -8.03 0.42 -45.12
CA GLN A 896 -9.17 1.17 -45.68
C GLN A 896 -9.09 1.35 -47.23
N GLY A 897 -8.12 0.72 -47.92
CA GLY A 897 -8.09 0.68 -49.36
C GLY A 897 -7.20 1.70 -50.09
N GLU A 898 -6.34 2.42 -49.37
CA GLU A 898 -5.34 3.28 -49.98
C GLU A 898 -4.04 2.50 -50.30
N GLN A 899 -3.54 2.65 -51.55
CA GLN A 899 -2.28 2.02 -52.00
C GLN A 899 -1.07 2.74 -51.42
N PHE A 900 -0.06 1.98 -51.01
CA PHE A 900 1.21 2.52 -50.52
C PHE A 900 1.94 3.35 -51.56
N PRO A 901 2.50 4.52 -51.21
CA PRO A 901 3.65 5.05 -51.93
C PRO A 901 4.88 4.22 -51.58
N LEU A 902 5.50 3.61 -52.57
CA LEU A 902 6.81 2.96 -52.44
C LEU A 902 7.82 3.96 -51.85
N ALA A 903 8.46 3.54 -50.77
CA ALA A 903 9.62 4.08 -50.11
C ALA A 903 9.90 5.59 -50.34
N ALA A 904 9.58 6.41 -49.41
CA ALA A 904 10.14 7.77 -49.33
C ALA A 904 11.66 7.67 -49.17
N GLU A 905 12.38 8.24 -50.10
CA GLU A 905 13.82 8.45 -50.00
C GLU A 905 14.12 9.39 -48.86
N HIS A 906 14.91 8.88 -47.90
CA HIS A 906 15.52 9.53 -46.75
C HIS A 906 14.55 10.04 -45.64
N PRO A 907 14.77 9.60 -44.39
CA PRO A 907 14.19 10.30 -43.24
C PRO A 907 14.78 11.73 -43.16
N ALA A 908 13.92 12.69 -42.81
CA ALA A 908 14.37 14.07 -42.57
C ALA A 908 15.50 14.10 -41.52
N PRO A 909 16.47 15.02 -41.62
CA PRO A 909 17.54 15.10 -40.64
C PRO A 909 16.95 15.38 -39.24
N TYR A 910 17.46 14.67 -38.23
CA TYR A 910 17.12 14.81 -36.85
C TYR A 910 17.05 16.26 -36.42
N THR A 911 15.87 16.72 -36.03
CA THR A 911 15.67 17.99 -35.34
C THR A 911 15.26 17.67 -33.93
N LYS A 912 15.98 18.21 -32.93
CA LYS A 912 15.66 18.00 -31.51
C LYS A 912 14.20 18.39 -31.25
N PRO A 913 13.36 17.53 -30.68
CA PRO A 913 11.96 17.86 -30.46
C PRO A 913 11.86 19.06 -29.48
N VAL A 914 11.17 20.12 -29.89
CA VAL A 914 10.72 21.18 -29.01
C VAL A 914 9.43 20.69 -28.39
N LEU A 915 9.50 20.27 -27.12
CA LEU A 915 8.40 19.67 -26.35
C LEU A 915 7.16 20.59 -26.21
N ASP A 916 7.26 21.87 -26.55
CA ASP A 916 6.21 22.87 -26.32
C ASP A 916 5.17 23.02 -27.44
N GLU A 917 5.38 22.45 -28.65
CA GLU A 917 4.44 22.63 -29.76
C GLU A 917 3.37 21.53 -29.92
N MET A 918 3.54 20.37 -29.27
CA MET A 918 2.55 19.29 -29.37
C MET A 918 1.36 19.38 -28.38
N ILE A 919 1.33 20.40 -27.52
CA ILE A 919 0.25 20.56 -26.51
C ILE A 919 -0.87 21.52 -26.99
N GLN A 920 -0.71 22.21 -28.12
CA GLN A 920 -1.68 23.24 -28.56
C GLN A 920 -2.67 22.82 -29.65
N GLU A 921 -2.66 21.61 -30.17
CA GLU A 921 -3.58 21.21 -31.25
C GLU A 921 -4.73 20.27 -30.85
N GLU A 922 -4.94 19.92 -29.58
CA GLU A 922 -6.08 19.09 -29.17
C GLU A 922 -7.25 19.87 -28.49
N ASP A 923 -7.23 21.21 -28.45
CA ASP A 923 -8.34 22.02 -27.90
C ASP A 923 -9.23 22.68 -28.98
N GLY A 924 -9.45 22.00 -30.08
CA GLY A 924 -10.32 22.53 -31.15
C GLY A 924 -11.03 21.50 -31.98
N GLU A 925 -11.96 20.71 -31.36
CA GLU A 925 -13.24 20.25 -31.97
C GLU A 925 -14.07 19.49 -30.93
#